data_570736c750ec639789bb1d8019cfaf0c
#
_entry.id   570736c750ec639789bb1d8019cfaf0c
#
_cell.length_a   1.000
_cell.length_b   1.000
_cell.length_c   1.000
_cell.angle_alpha   90.00
_cell.angle_beta   90.00
_cell.angle_gamma   90.00
#
_symmetry.space_group_name_H-M   'P 1'
#
loop_
_entity.id
_entity.type
_entity.pdbx_description
1 polymer ?
#
loop_
_entity_poly.entity_id
_entity_poly.type
_entity_poly.pdbx_seq_one_letter_code
_entity_poly.pdbx_strand_id
1 'polypeptide(L)'
;MIDAVRMCGRWISKPVLQRITARTEATDPPSRNELLQEFCRRTQWRNRKGELCLSSANVCLKRLERQGLVRLPSPAPRAPRAAKRKLFDDGKSLPPLPKLPRSVEQIPELCVRLIADQTEHLHWNRLISRLHPLKGAPLVGTQLRYLIWAGTEIVGAFGFGPASFYLSCRDCWIGWDAQALAQNRQRVIGLSRFLIRPELHCANLASRCYRLVLHQVRDDWMERYGVRPVLVETYVDRSTYTGKSLAAANWRRIGQSLGRGRTTASKAARPKSVKDVWVWQWSDQARTELQARTLPAVVPRSIFCHSQQRWVEEELDGLDLGHVTLEGRFARMLQDRWAHPDWSFYTSFGGGAGSKAAYAFIENPRAELQFSNLLAPHHHNTRRRMAAETVVLLAQDTTPLSYNSLVQTQGLGPVGDPRHPGRGLLLHTLQAFRLDGIPLGCAWAQPWARPALSDTAQRNQQSIDQKESGRWVTAFQNAATIAAQMSHTTLLVSGDRESDSMDLYDRSTVAPPNLYFLIRAQHDRGLDSGAKLWDYLSHQPCGGTMQVEIPRNRNRPARAATLELRWAKIQIQPPRVGCKNSWGRQPLWALLASERHPPKGVEPIEWVLLTNWKIDSLKTARRLVRWYGLRWGIECWHQVLKDVCRVESRQMKSAPALARSLALDMIVAWRVLLLCRLGKAHPHLPASLLYAPEELAILEVLKKNASV
;
A
#
# COMPACT_ATOMS: atom_id res chain seq x y z
N MET A 1 40.37 3.81 -24.23
CA MET A 1 40.44 2.74 -23.23
C MET A 1 39.40 3.02 -22.17
N ILE A 2 38.59 2.04 -21.86
CA ILE A 2 37.46 2.23 -20.93
C ILE A 2 38.03 2.36 -19.50
N ASP A 3 37.96 3.56 -18.90
CA ASP A 3 38.52 3.80 -17.56
C ASP A 3 37.62 3.31 -16.40
N ALA A 4 36.45 2.77 -16.70
CA ALA A 4 35.55 2.19 -15.72
C ALA A 4 34.64 1.10 -16.36
N VAL A 5 34.27 0.09 -15.58
CA VAL A 5 33.35 -0.98 -15.99
C VAL A 5 32.03 -0.81 -15.26
N ARG A 6 30.92 -0.87 -15.99
CA ARG A 6 29.56 -0.85 -15.37
C ARG A 6 29.15 -2.27 -15.02
N MET A 7 28.99 -2.55 -13.72
CA MET A 7 28.59 -3.87 -13.22
C MET A 7 27.57 -3.75 -12.09
N CYS A 8 26.51 -4.55 -12.13
CA CYS A 8 25.43 -4.52 -11.14
C CYS A 8 24.86 -3.11 -10.88
N GLY A 9 24.69 -2.31 -11.96
CA GLY A 9 24.15 -0.96 -11.91
C GLY A 9 25.10 0.14 -11.41
N ARG A 10 26.39 -0.18 -11.19
CA ARG A 10 27.42 0.77 -10.71
C ARG A 10 28.62 0.83 -11.64
N TRP A 11 29.23 2.00 -11.70
CA TRP A 11 30.49 2.20 -12.37
C TRP A 11 31.63 1.87 -11.41
N ILE A 12 32.53 0.97 -11.81
CA ILE A 12 33.70 0.54 -11.04
C ILE A 12 34.91 1.01 -11.81
N SER A 13 35.67 1.91 -11.23
CA SER A 13 36.86 2.49 -11.87
C SER A 13 37.98 1.48 -11.95
N LYS A 14 38.84 1.63 -12.98
CA LYS A 14 40.01 0.80 -13.20
C LYS A 14 40.97 0.76 -12.00
N PRO A 15 41.25 1.84 -11.26
CA PRO A 15 42.09 1.82 -10.06
C PRO A 15 41.50 0.92 -8.94
N VAL A 16 40.15 0.85 -8.80
CA VAL A 16 39.52 -0.05 -7.80
C VAL A 16 39.74 -1.50 -8.21
N LEU A 17 39.59 -1.86 -9.50
CA LEU A 17 39.79 -3.21 -10.01
C LEU A 17 41.27 -3.65 -9.83
N GLN A 18 42.22 -2.79 -10.23
CA GLN A 18 43.66 -3.06 -10.08
C GLN A 18 44.04 -3.27 -8.63
N ARG A 19 43.48 -2.47 -7.71
CA ARG A 19 43.83 -2.62 -6.30
C ARG A 19 43.23 -3.90 -5.68
N ILE A 20 42.02 -4.31 -6.09
CA ILE A 20 41.42 -5.57 -5.67
C ILE A 20 42.28 -6.75 -6.18
N THR A 21 42.74 -6.72 -7.43
CA THR A 21 43.59 -7.72 -8.02
C THR A 21 44.96 -7.77 -7.28
N ALA A 22 45.62 -6.63 -7.08
CA ALA A 22 46.88 -6.55 -6.35
C ALA A 22 46.79 -7.09 -4.91
N ARG A 23 45.64 -6.86 -4.22
CA ARG A 23 45.39 -7.42 -2.87
C ARG A 23 45.20 -8.94 -2.89
N THR A 24 44.66 -9.51 -3.96
CA THR A 24 44.50 -10.97 -4.09
C THR A 24 45.75 -11.69 -4.51
N GLU A 25 46.69 -10.97 -5.11
CA GLU A 25 48.03 -11.49 -5.54
C GLU A 25 49.12 -11.21 -4.51
N ALA A 26 48.83 -10.55 -3.40
CA ALA A 26 49.79 -10.32 -2.31
C ALA A 26 50.22 -11.63 -1.62
N THR A 27 51.36 -11.60 -0.98
CA THR A 27 51.94 -12.76 -0.26
C THR A 27 51.03 -13.29 0.86
N ASP A 28 50.22 -12.39 1.46
CA ASP A 28 49.17 -12.71 2.43
C ASP A 28 47.85 -12.16 1.93
N PRO A 29 47.07 -12.90 1.12
CA PRO A 29 45.82 -12.41 0.55
C PRO A 29 44.74 -12.33 1.62
N PRO A 30 43.95 -11.23 1.64
CA PRO A 30 42.88 -11.07 2.60
C PRO A 30 41.79 -12.12 2.41
N SER A 31 41.07 -12.42 3.49
CA SER A 31 39.90 -13.27 3.40
C SER A 31 38.88 -12.68 2.41
N ARG A 32 38.04 -13.52 1.82
CA ARG A 32 36.99 -13.08 0.88
C ARG A 32 36.08 -12.05 1.51
N ASN A 33 35.82 -12.12 2.81
CA ASN A 33 34.95 -11.17 3.52
C ASN A 33 35.61 -9.79 3.69
N GLU A 34 36.88 -9.76 4.00
CA GLU A 34 37.68 -8.52 4.07
C GLU A 34 37.75 -7.82 2.72
N LEU A 35 37.98 -8.60 1.66
CA LEU A 35 37.98 -8.09 0.28
C LEU A 35 36.62 -7.48 -0.11
N LEU A 36 35.50 -8.12 0.26
CA LEU A 36 34.16 -7.61 0.05
C LEU A 36 33.91 -6.32 0.82
N GLN A 37 34.40 -6.24 2.06
CA GLN A 37 34.29 -5.02 2.87
C GLN A 37 35.10 -3.88 2.26
N GLU A 38 36.33 -4.14 1.84
CA GLU A 38 37.19 -3.17 1.19
C GLU A 38 36.57 -2.68 -0.12
N PHE A 39 36.07 -3.58 -0.96
CA PHE A 39 35.38 -3.25 -2.20
C PHE A 39 34.17 -2.37 -1.95
N CYS A 40 33.32 -2.71 -0.97
CA CYS A 40 32.16 -1.90 -0.60
C CYS A 40 32.56 -0.51 -0.08
N ARG A 41 33.61 -0.40 0.72
CA ARG A 41 34.10 0.91 1.22
C ARG A 41 34.59 1.79 0.07
N ARG A 42 35.39 1.25 -0.84
CA ARG A 42 35.96 2.00 -1.99
C ARG A 42 34.92 2.41 -3.02
N THR A 43 33.92 1.56 -3.25
CA THR A 43 32.80 1.87 -4.15
C THR A 43 31.66 2.57 -3.47
N GLN A 44 31.79 2.91 -2.18
CA GLN A 44 30.75 3.49 -1.34
C GLN A 44 29.43 2.70 -1.41
N TRP A 45 29.52 1.37 -1.51
CA TRP A 45 28.37 0.50 -1.69
C TRP A 45 27.69 0.18 -0.35
N ARG A 46 26.76 1.05 0.03
CA ARG A 46 26.00 0.94 1.27
C ARG A 46 24.50 0.84 0.98
N ASN A 47 23.78 0.17 1.86
CA ASN A 47 22.32 0.14 1.83
C ASN A 47 21.74 1.44 2.45
N ARG A 48 20.41 1.53 2.46
CA ARG A 48 19.69 2.71 3.01
C ARG A 48 19.93 2.94 4.52
N LYS A 49 20.42 1.91 5.23
CA LYS A 49 20.79 1.99 6.67
C LYS A 49 22.26 2.35 6.88
N GLY A 50 23.03 2.61 5.81
CA GLY A 50 24.47 2.90 5.90
C GLY A 50 25.36 1.67 6.02
N GLU A 51 24.79 0.45 6.04
CA GLU A 51 25.56 -0.80 6.15
C GLU A 51 26.15 -1.21 4.78
N LEU A 52 27.30 -1.92 4.79
CA LEU A 52 27.96 -2.38 3.57
C LEU A 52 27.13 -3.48 2.87
N CYS A 53 26.91 -3.33 1.58
CA CYS A 53 26.15 -4.28 0.74
C CYS A 53 26.96 -5.51 0.34
N LEU A 54 27.48 -6.28 1.29
CA LEU A 54 28.40 -7.40 1.06
C LEU A 54 27.85 -8.47 0.11
N SER A 55 26.57 -8.79 0.20
CA SER A 55 25.93 -9.78 -0.68
C SER A 55 25.91 -9.33 -2.14
N SER A 56 25.55 -8.07 -2.40
CA SER A 56 25.56 -7.50 -3.75
C SER A 56 26.95 -7.33 -4.30
N ALA A 57 27.91 -6.93 -3.47
CA ALA A 57 29.33 -6.86 -3.81
C ALA A 57 29.90 -8.22 -4.19
N ASN A 58 29.52 -9.28 -3.48
CA ASN A 58 29.96 -10.65 -3.80
C ASN A 58 29.44 -11.12 -5.18
N VAL A 59 28.18 -10.77 -5.52
CA VAL A 59 27.64 -11.05 -6.86
C VAL A 59 28.40 -10.28 -7.93
N CYS A 60 28.70 -9.01 -7.67
CA CYS A 60 29.45 -8.14 -8.58
C CYS A 60 30.89 -8.67 -8.82
N LEU A 61 31.63 -8.93 -7.75
CA LEU A 61 33.02 -9.45 -7.86
C LEU A 61 33.06 -10.80 -8.57
N LYS A 62 32.11 -11.71 -8.33
CA LYS A 62 32.03 -12.97 -9.08
C LYS A 62 31.77 -12.79 -10.58
N ARG A 63 31.00 -11.74 -10.96
CA ARG A 63 30.79 -11.42 -12.38
C ARG A 63 32.06 -10.85 -13.02
N LEU A 64 32.76 -9.98 -12.30
CA LEU A 64 34.04 -9.42 -12.73
C LEU A 64 35.13 -10.53 -12.86
N GLU A 65 35.15 -11.51 -11.96
CA GLU A 65 36.00 -12.69 -12.01
C GLU A 65 35.72 -13.54 -13.27
N ARG A 66 34.43 -13.77 -13.60
CA ARG A 66 34.08 -14.52 -14.83
C ARG A 66 34.46 -13.77 -16.11
N GLN A 67 34.60 -12.47 -16.06
CA GLN A 67 35.07 -11.64 -17.16
C GLN A 67 36.59 -11.47 -17.18
N GLY A 68 37.31 -12.13 -16.28
CA GLY A 68 38.78 -12.06 -16.18
C GLY A 68 39.32 -10.72 -15.65
N LEU A 69 38.46 -9.87 -15.10
CA LEU A 69 38.83 -8.52 -14.65
C LEU A 69 39.39 -8.48 -13.21
N VAL A 70 39.09 -9.48 -12.41
CA VAL A 70 39.62 -9.67 -11.05
C VAL A 70 39.79 -11.16 -10.75
N ARG A 71 40.72 -11.49 -9.86
CA ARG A 71 40.89 -12.84 -9.32
C ARG A 71 40.48 -12.83 -7.84
N LEU A 72 39.66 -13.78 -7.41
CA LEU A 72 39.16 -13.84 -6.04
C LEU A 72 39.80 -15.00 -5.27
N PRO A 73 40.11 -14.83 -3.98
CA PRO A 73 40.64 -15.93 -3.17
C PRO A 73 39.58 -17.04 -3.05
N SER A 74 40.05 -18.28 -2.95
CA SER A 74 39.18 -19.43 -2.72
C SER A 74 38.29 -19.20 -1.49
N PRO A 75 36.99 -19.55 -1.51
CA PRO A 75 36.16 -19.42 -0.33
C PRO A 75 36.72 -20.30 0.79
N ALA A 76 36.89 -19.73 1.98
CA ALA A 76 37.32 -20.48 3.16
C ALA A 76 36.43 -21.73 3.34
N PRO A 77 36.98 -22.90 3.70
CA PRO A 77 36.20 -24.09 3.98
C PRO A 77 35.19 -23.76 5.06
N ARG A 78 33.91 -23.91 4.74
CA ARG A 78 32.85 -23.74 5.73
C ARG A 78 33.03 -24.80 6.80
N ALA A 79 33.28 -24.38 8.03
CA ALA A 79 33.21 -25.25 9.19
C ALA A 79 31.89 -26.05 9.14
N PRO A 80 31.90 -27.36 9.39
CA PRO A 80 30.70 -28.16 9.33
C PRO A 80 29.64 -27.58 10.28
N ARG A 81 28.45 -27.29 9.78
CA ARG A 81 27.27 -26.86 10.56
C ARG A 81 26.80 -28.00 11.48
N ALA A 82 27.63 -28.50 12.38
CA ALA A 82 27.27 -29.57 13.30
C ALA A 82 26.35 -29.15 14.46
N ALA A 83 26.31 -27.87 14.79
CA ALA A 83 25.66 -27.42 16.02
C ALA A 83 24.12 -27.30 15.98
N LYS A 84 23.45 -27.25 14.83
CA LYS A 84 21.98 -27.09 14.76
C LYS A 84 21.17 -28.40 14.69
N ARG A 85 21.81 -29.57 14.54
CA ARG A 85 21.10 -30.86 14.51
C ARG A 85 20.74 -31.44 15.88
N LYS A 86 21.42 -31.02 16.96
CA LYS A 86 21.20 -31.53 18.32
C LYS A 86 19.92 -31.10 19.02
N LEU A 87 19.20 -30.11 18.49
CA LEU A 87 17.99 -29.56 19.14
C LEU A 87 16.68 -30.22 18.72
N PHE A 88 16.67 -31.15 17.76
CA PHE A 88 15.43 -31.79 17.28
C PHE A 88 15.06 -33.05 18.07
N ASP A 89 16.03 -33.83 18.54
CA ASP A 89 15.85 -35.00 19.40
C ASP A 89 16.75 -34.81 20.63
N ASP A 90 16.15 -34.87 21.82
CA ASP A 90 16.83 -34.69 23.10
C ASP A 90 17.48 -35.97 23.66
N GLY A 91 17.42 -37.08 22.91
CA GLY A 91 18.02 -38.36 23.26
C GLY A 91 17.22 -39.20 24.29
N LYS A 92 16.14 -38.66 24.90
CA LYS A 92 15.33 -39.37 25.88
C LYS A 92 14.46 -40.44 25.22
N SER A 93 13.95 -41.41 26.01
CA SER A 93 13.08 -42.50 25.54
C SER A 93 11.84 -41.98 24.81
N LEU A 94 11.31 -42.79 23.88
CA LEU A 94 9.99 -42.56 23.30
C LEU A 94 8.91 -42.71 24.39
N PRO A 95 7.74 -42.04 24.19
CA PRO A 95 6.58 -42.31 25.03
C PRO A 95 6.24 -43.83 25.08
N PRO A 96 5.63 -44.35 26.13
CA PRO A 96 5.21 -45.73 26.21
C PRO A 96 4.42 -46.17 24.98
N LEU A 97 4.56 -47.46 24.59
CA LEU A 97 3.81 -48.03 23.47
C LEU A 97 2.44 -48.50 23.96
N PRO A 98 1.35 -47.88 23.43
CA PRO A 98 0.00 -48.33 23.84
C PRO A 98 -0.35 -49.70 23.32
N LYS A 99 -1.17 -50.42 24.04
CA LYS A 99 -1.83 -51.65 23.57
C LYS A 99 -3.16 -51.25 22.94
N LEU A 100 -3.26 -51.34 21.61
CA LEU A 100 -4.49 -51.02 20.90
C LEU A 100 -5.32 -52.26 20.58
N PRO A 101 -6.65 -52.16 20.53
CA PRO A 101 -7.53 -53.19 20.01
C PRO A 101 -7.32 -53.37 18.50
N ARG A 102 -7.84 -54.48 17.94
CA ARG A 102 -7.69 -54.78 16.51
C ARG A 102 -8.45 -53.83 15.58
N SER A 103 -9.53 -53.20 16.07
CA SER A 103 -10.35 -52.25 15.32
C SER A 103 -10.37 -50.88 15.99
N VAL A 104 -10.36 -49.81 15.19
CA VAL A 104 -10.38 -48.43 15.68
C VAL A 104 -11.66 -48.04 16.40
N GLU A 105 -12.77 -48.71 16.11
CA GLU A 105 -14.07 -48.49 16.76
C GLU A 105 -14.05 -48.86 18.25
N GLN A 106 -13.13 -49.73 18.63
CA GLN A 106 -12.95 -50.20 20.02
C GLN A 106 -11.96 -49.33 20.82
N ILE A 107 -11.37 -48.31 20.20
CA ILE A 107 -10.46 -47.38 20.90
C ILE A 107 -11.28 -46.31 21.62
N PRO A 108 -11.31 -46.32 22.96
CA PRO A 108 -11.94 -45.20 23.68
C PRO A 108 -11.12 -43.92 23.50
N GLU A 109 -11.83 -42.81 23.31
CA GLU A 109 -11.23 -41.46 23.28
C GLU A 109 -10.04 -41.26 22.29
N LEU A 110 -10.16 -41.79 21.06
CA LEU A 110 -9.22 -41.48 20.01
C LEU A 110 -9.39 -40.02 19.59
N CYS A 111 -8.34 -39.20 19.81
CA CYS A 111 -8.37 -37.79 19.45
C CYS A 111 -7.04 -37.30 18.86
N VAL A 112 -7.09 -36.14 18.18
CA VAL A 112 -5.91 -35.43 17.66
C VAL A 112 -5.87 -34.10 18.37
N ARG A 113 -4.73 -33.76 18.99
CA ARG A 113 -4.57 -32.53 19.75
C ARG A 113 -3.42 -31.68 19.16
N LEU A 114 -3.66 -30.40 18.98
CA LEU A 114 -2.61 -29.43 18.67
C LEU A 114 -1.63 -29.38 19.83
N ILE A 115 -0.33 -29.39 19.54
CA ILE A 115 0.72 -29.31 20.58
C ILE A 115 0.59 -27.99 21.35
N ALA A 116 0.39 -28.10 22.66
CA ALA A 116 0.17 -26.98 23.54
C ALA A 116 1.44 -26.54 24.29
N ASP A 117 2.32 -27.51 24.65
CA ASP A 117 3.45 -27.23 25.53
C ASP A 117 4.78 -27.81 25.02
N GLN A 118 5.86 -27.52 25.75
CA GLN A 118 7.23 -27.95 25.42
C GLN A 118 7.40 -29.48 25.55
N THR A 119 6.68 -30.14 26.43
CA THR A 119 6.78 -31.59 26.63
C THR A 119 6.18 -32.34 25.44
N GLU A 120 4.99 -31.93 25.00
CA GLU A 120 4.36 -32.45 23.79
C GLU A 120 5.19 -32.20 22.55
N HIS A 121 5.85 -31.00 22.48
CA HIS A 121 6.76 -30.65 21.41
C HIS A 121 7.97 -31.61 21.35
N LEU A 122 8.53 -31.98 22.49
CA LEU A 122 9.63 -32.96 22.57
C LEU A 122 9.18 -34.35 22.20
N HIS A 123 7.97 -34.78 22.62
CA HIS A 123 7.38 -36.07 22.21
C HIS A 123 7.19 -36.15 20.70
N TRP A 124 6.67 -35.10 20.07
CA TRP A 124 6.53 -35.00 18.62
C TRP A 124 7.88 -35.11 17.92
N ASN A 125 8.89 -34.36 18.39
CA ASN A 125 10.22 -34.37 17.82
C ASN A 125 10.88 -35.76 17.90
N ARG A 126 10.79 -36.47 19.05
CA ARG A 126 11.33 -37.80 19.22
C ARG A 126 10.65 -38.83 18.28
N LEU A 127 9.33 -38.80 18.18
CA LEU A 127 8.56 -39.67 17.30
C LEU A 127 8.96 -39.45 15.84
N ILE A 128 8.97 -38.22 15.36
CA ILE A 128 9.31 -37.90 13.96
C ILE A 128 10.76 -38.19 13.65
N SER A 129 11.71 -37.85 14.54
CA SER A 129 13.14 -38.07 14.29
C SER A 129 13.51 -39.56 14.19
N ARG A 130 12.89 -40.40 14.97
CA ARG A 130 13.22 -41.84 15.08
C ARG A 130 12.40 -42.73 14.18
N LEU A 131 11.10 -42.45 14.07
CA LEU A 131 10.15 -43.40 13.43
C LEU A 131 9.69 -42.93 12.04
N HIS A 132 9.76 -41.64 11.71
CA HIS A 132 9.30 -41.16 10.42
C HIS A 132 10.41 -41.29 9.33
N PRO A 133 10.10 -41.75 8.09
CA PRO A 133 11.09 -41.93 7.02
C PRO A 133 11.92 -40.69 6.68
N LEU A 134 11.34 -39.48 6.79
CA LEU A 134 12.06 -38.21 6.56
C LEU A 134 12.88 -37.76 7.77
N LYS A 135 12.87 -38.53 8.85
CA LYS A 135 13.62 -38.25 10.10
C LYS A 135 13.48 -36.79 10.54
N GLY A 136 14.47 -36.26 11.28
CA GLY A 136 14.48 -34.96 11.89
C GLY A 136 14.62 -33.74 10.93
N ALA A 137 14.19 -33.82 9.67
CA ALA A 137 14.15 -32.64 8.81
C ALA A 137 13.08 -31.65 9.33
N PRO A 138 13.48 -30.41 9.68
CA PRO A 138 12.55 -29.45 10.26
C PRO A 138 11.45 -29.02 9.28
N LEU A 139 10.25 -28.79 9.80
CA LEU A 139 9.23 -28.08 9.06
C LEU A 139 9.67 -26.61 8.87
N VAL A 140 9.39 -26.03 7.71
CA VAL A 140 9.85 -24.68 7.36
C VAL A 140 8.64 -23.79 7.11
N GLY A 141 8.67 -22.57 7.64
CA GLY A 141 7.59 -21.58 7.50
C GLY A 141 6.44 -21.81 8.47
N THR A 142 5.22 -21.44 8.05
CA THR A 142 3.99 -21.68 8.84
C THR A 142 3.80 -23.15 9.09
N GLN A 143 3.49 -23.57 10.33
CA GLN A 143 3.39 -24.99 10.68
C GLN A 143 2.46 -25.21 11.86
N LEU A 144 1.70 -26.32 11.77
CA LEU A 144 0.95 -26.87 12.89
C LEU A 144 1.42 -28.32 13.13
N ARG A 145 1.53 -28.70 14.39
CA ARG A 145 1.97 -30.02 14.83
C ARG A 145 0.91 -30.61 15.76
N TYR A 146 0.57 -31.84 15.53
CA TYR A 146 -0.43 -32.55 16.33
C TYR A 146 0.12 -33.88 16.84
N LEU A 147 -0.30 -34.27 18.03
CA LEU A 147 -0.17 -35.63 18.55
C LEU A 147 -1.50 -36.34 18.45
N ILE A 148 -1.43 -37.63 18.14
CA ILE A 148 -2.57 -38.53 18.10
C ILE A 148 -2.61 -39.31 19.41
N TRP A 149 -3.71 -39.24 20.12
CA TRP A 149 -3.89 -39.82 21.43
C TRP A 149 -4.97 -40.93 21.41
N ALA A 150 -4.72 -42.03 22.12
CA ALA A 150 -5.70 -43.00 22.51
C ALA A 150 -5.78 -42.99 24.03
N GLY A 151 -6.81 -42.36 24.59
CA GLY A 151 -6.84 -42.01 26.01
C GLY A 151 -5.69 -41.11 26.40
N THR A 152 -4.78 -41.58 27.27
CA THR A 152 -3.58 -40.85 27.74
C THR A 152 -2.31 -41.17 26.97
N GLU A 153 -2.38 -42.12 26.01
CA GLU A 153 -1.17 -42.62 25.33
C GLU A 153 -1.03 -42.11 23.90
N ILE A 154 0.21 -41.85 23.46
CA ILE A 154 0.51 -41.30 22.15
C ILE A 154 0.71 -42.40 21.13
N VAL A 155 -0.18 -42.45 20.12
CA VAL A 155 -0.17 -43.45 19.03
C VAL A 155 0.49 -42.92 17.73
N GLY A 156 0.63 -41.61 17.57
CA GLY A 156 1.19 -41.05 16.36
C GLY A 156 1.27 -39.54 16.35
N ALA A 157 1.57 -38.97 15.17
CA ALA A 157 1.77 -37.55 15.01
C ALA A 157 1.45 -37.03 13.59
N PHE A 158 1.00 -35.78 13.50
CA PHE A 158 0.86 -35.05 12.25
C PHE A 158 1.74 -33.78 12.24
N GLY A 159 2.16 -33.36 11.03
CA GLY A 159 2.84 -32.09 10.81
C GLY A 159 2.39 -31.46 9.51
N PHE A 160 1.74 -30.31 9.61
CA PHE A 160 1.33 -29.50 8.48
C PHE A 160 2.30 -28.34 8.26
N GLY A 161 2.43 -27.90 7.02
CA GLY A 161 3.26 -26.78 6.60
C GLY A 161 2.69 -26.09 5.37
N PRO A 162 3.40 -25.10 4.79
CA PRO A 162 2.97 -24.47 3.55
C PRO A 162 3.06 -25.49 2.40
N ALA A 163 2.16 -25.36 1.42
CA ALA A 163 2.20 -26.10 0.18
C ALA A 163 3.53 -25.86 -0.59
N SER A 164 3.86 -26.79 -1.47
CA SER A 164 5.00 -26.60 -2.38
C SER A 164 4.82 -25.36 -3.24
N PHE A 165 5.90 -24.61 -3.43
CA PHE A 165 5.84 -23.34 -4.17
C PHE A 165 5.43 -23.54 -5.63
N TYR A 166 6.00 -24.56 -6.29
CA TYR A 166 5.65 -24.99 -7.63
C TYR A 166 5.39 -26.50 -7.63
N LEU A 167 4.22 -26.91 -8.11
CA LEU A 167 3.83 -28.29 -8.25
C LEU A 167 2.92 -28.43 -9.46
N SER A 168 3.51 -28.74 -10.62
CA SER A 168 2.80 -28.73 -11.92
C SER A 168 1.52 -29.54 -11.94
N CYS A 169 1.51 -30.76 -11.38
CA CYS A 169 0.31 -31.61 -11.39
C CYS A 169 -0.82 -31.01 -10.52
N ARG A 170 -0.51 -30.38 -9.39
CA ARG A 170 -1.48 -29.65 -8.56
C ARG A 170 -1.97 -28.39 -9.29
N ASP A 171 -1.06 -27.62 -9.85
CA ASP A 171 -1.37 -26.34 -10.50
C ASP A 171 -2.25 -26.58 -11.73
N CYS A 172 -1.94 -27.61 -12.54
CA CYS A 172 -2.80 -28.05 -13.65
C CYS A 172 -4.15 -28.61 -13.17
N TRP A 173 -4.17 -29.39 -12.08
CA TRP A 173 -5.41 -29.96 -11.55
C TRP A 173 -6.35 -28.89 -11.00
N ILE A 174 -5.81 -27.88 -10.30
CA ILE A 174 -6.60 -26.73 -9.85
C ILE A 174 -7.05 -25.91 -11.07
N GLY A 175 -6.19 -25.70 -12.07
CA GLY A 175 -6.47 -24.90 -13.25
C GLY A 175 -6.44 -23.40 -13.00
N TRP A 176 -5.71 -22.95 -11.97
CA TRP A 176 -5.52 -21.52 -11.72
C TRP A 176 -4.48 -20.92 -12.68
N ASP A 177 -4.66 -19.64 -12.99
CA ASP A 177 -3.64 -18.86 -13.67
C ASP A 177 -2.58 -18.33 -12.68
N ALA A 178 -1.57 -17.64 -13.20
CA ALA A 178 -0.50 -17.08 -12.39
C ALA A 178 -1.00 -16.10 -11.31
N GLN A 179 -2.09 -15.38 -11.59
CA GLN A 179 -2.69 -14.40 -10.69
C GLN A 179 -3.44 -15.08 -9.56
N ALA A 180 -4.33 -16.01 -9.88
CA ALA A 180 -5.07 -16.78 -8.89
C ALA A 180 -4.12 -17.61 -8.01
N LEU A 181 -3.06 -18.20 -8.60
CA LEU A 181 -1.98 -18.88 -7.87
C LEU A 181 -1.30 -17.96 -6.85
N ALA A 182 -0.91 -16.75 -7.27
CA ALA A 182 -0.24 -15.79 -6.38
C ALA A 182 -1.13 -15.39 -5.19
N GLN A 183 -2.43 -15.23 -5.43
CA GLN A 183 -3.39 -14.81 -4.40
C GLN A 183 -3.81 -15.96 -3.47
N ASN A 184 -4.04 -17.15 -4.01
CA ASN A 184 -4.71 -18.24 -3.28
C ASN A 184 -3.78 -19.37 -2.83
N ARG A 185 -2.49 -19.37 -3.22
CA ARG A 185 -1.56 -20.44 -2.84
C ARG A 185 -1.46 -20.66 -1.34
N GLN A 186 -1.55 -19.62 -0.53
CA GLN A 186 -1.54 -19.71 0.92
C GLN A 186 -2.75 -20.45 1.50
N ARG A 187 -3.84 -20.61 0.72
CA ARG A 187 -5.03 -21.39 1.07
C ARG A 187 -4.88 -22.89 0.77
N VAL A 188 -3.71 -23.28 0.22
CA VAL A 188 -3.30 -24.68 0.07
C VAL A 188 -2.24 -24.96 1.12
N ILE A 189 -2.45 -25.99 1.95
CA ILE A 189 -1.50 -26.43 2.97
C ILE A 189 -0.94 -27.81 2.65
N GLY A 190 0.25 -28.13 3.12
CA GLY A 190 0.91 -29.41 2.91
C GLY A 190 0.91 -30.27 4.17
N LEU A 191 0.39 -31.49 4.08
CA LEU A 191 0.63 -32.50 5.09
C LEU A 191 2.04 -33.09 4.86
N SER A 192 3.01 -32.60 5.62
CA SER A 192 4.43 -32.89 5.47
C SER A 192 4.89 -34.05 6.32
N ARG A 193 4.20 -34.37 7.40
CA ARG A 193 4.49 -35.45 8.31
C ARG A 193 3.20 -36.12 8.71
N PHE A 194 3.16 -37.45 8.59
CA PHE A 194 2.16 -38.31 9.15
C PHE A 194 2.85 -39.58 9.65
N LEU A 195 2.61 -39.93 10.89
CA LEU A 195 3.16 -41.10 11.55
C LEU A 195 2.11 -41.74 12.43
N ILE A 196 1.86 -43.01 12.23
CA ILE A 196 1.36 -43.94 13.26
C ILE A 196 2.59 -44.79 13.64
N ARG A 197 2.75 -45.04 14.93
CA ARG A 197 3.88 -45.86 15.42
C ARG A 197 3.87 -47.22 14.74
N PRO A 198 4.99 -47.64 14.11
CA PRO A 198 5.03 -48.86 13.26
C PRO A 198 4.59 -50.15 13.98
N GLU A 199 4.77 -50.17 15.28
CA GLU A 199 4.49 -51.32 16.11
C GLU A 199 2.96 -51.53 16.38
N LEU A 200 2.16 -50.53 16.02
CA LEU A 200 0.72 -50.54 16.25
C LEU A 200 -0.06 -51.15 15.07
N HIS A 201 -0.79 -52.20 15.32
CA HIS A 201 -1.61 -52.86 14.32
C HIS A 201 -3.10 -52.72 14.70
N CYS A 202 -3.77 -51.71 14.14
CA CYS A 202 -5.20 -51.47 14.34
C CYS A 202 -5.83 -51.10 13.00
N ALA A 203 -6.84 -51.86 12.61
CA ALA A 203 -7.55 -51.65 11.35
C ALA A 203 -8.21 -50.24 11.32
N ASN A 204 -8.12 -49.58 10.17
CA ASN A 204 -8.70 -48.25 9.92
C ASN A 204 -8.18 -47.10 10.79
N LEU A 205 -7.15 -47.30 11.63
CA LEU A 205 -6.61 -46.27 12.51
C LEU A 205 -6.13 -45.03 11.69
N ALA A 206 -5.38 -45.23 10.61
CA ALA A 206 -4.85 -44.14 9.79
C ALA A 206 -5.96 -43.30 9.16
N SER A 207 -6.96 -43.92 8.53
CA SER A 207 -8.08 -43.23 7.90
C SER A 207 -8.94 -42.47 8.91
N ARG A 208 -9.12 -43.02 10.10
CA ARG A 208 -9.83 -42.33 11.19
C ARG A 208 -9.07 -41.13 11.70
N CYS A 209 -7.74 -41.22 11.86
CA CYS A 209 -6.89 -40.11 12.26
C CYS A 209 -6.88 -38.97 11.22
N TYR A 210 -6.83 -39.28 9.91
CA TYR A 210 -6.99 -38.28 8.86
C TYR A 210 -8.31 -37.54 8.99
N ARG A 211 -9.42 -38.22 9.20
CA ARG A 211 -10.73 -37.61 9.36
C ARG A 211 -10.73 -36.62 10.54
N LEU A 212 -10.22 -37.03 11.69
CA LEU A 212 -10.15 -36.16 12.88
C LEU A 212 -9.34 -34.92 12.66
N VAL A 213 -8.10 -35.05 12.14
CA VAL A 213 -7.22 -33.89 11.96
C VAL A 213 -7.72 -32.93 10.89
N LEU A 214 -8.36 -33.42 9.82
CA LEU A 214 -8.88 -32.57 8.74
C LEU A 214 -10.09 -31.73 9.19
N HIS A 215 -10.87 -32.19 10.16
CA HIS A 215 -11.90 -31.35 10.76
C HIS A 215 -11.33 -30.20 11.58
N GLN A 216 -10.22 -30.41 12.26
CA GLN A 216 -9.63 -29.41 13.17
C GLN A 216 -8.63 -28.47 12.51
N VAL A 217 -7.75 -29.00 11.67
CA VAL A 217 -6.60 -28.22 11.13
C VAL A 217 -7.00 -26.95 10.36
N ARG A 218 -8.20 -26.94 9.77
CA ARG A 218 -8.73 -25.78 9.03
C ARG A 218 -8.95 -24.58 9.94
N ASP A 219 -9.55 -24.83 11.08
CA ASP A 219 -9.90 -23.79 12.05
C ASP A 219 -8.66 -23.36 12.85
N ASP A 220 -7.83 -24.29 13.29
CA ASP A 220 -6.54 -24.02 13.95
C ASP A 220 -5.60 -23.20 13.04
N TRP A 221 -5.61 -23.48 11.72
CA TRP A 221 -4.81 -22.70 10.75
C TRP A 221 -5.35 -21.29 10.58
N MET A 222 -6.68 -21.15 10.50
CA MET A 222 -7.34 -19.85 10.44
C MET A 222 -7.08 -19.02 11.69
N GLU A 223 -7.20 -19.61 12.87
CA GLU A 223 -6.94 -18.95 14.15
C GLU A 223 -5.49 -18.46 14.24
N ARG A 224 -4.53 -19.29 13.85
CA ARG A 224 -3.11 -19.01 14.03
C ARG A 224 -2.53 -18.10 12.96
N TYR A 225 -3.00 -18.17 11.72
CA TYR A 225 -2.41 -17.50 10.56
C TYR A 225 -3.34 -16.57 9.80
N GLY A 226 -4.61 -16.47 10.19
CA GLY A 226 -5.61 -15.61 9.54
C GLY A 226 -5.98 -16.04 8.11
N VAL A 227 -5.61 -17.27 7.72
CA VAL A 227 -5.88 -17.82 6.39
C VAL A 227 -6.68 -19.12 6.51
N ARG A 228 -7.85 -19.16 5.87
CA ARG A 228 -8.68 -20.36 5.84
C ARG A 228 -8.28 -21.30 4.71
N PRO A 229 -7.69 -22.48 4.99
CA PRO A 229 -7.33 -23.44 3.96
C PRO A 229 -8.55 -23.99 3.23
N VAL A 230 -8.39 -24.31 1.94
CA VAL A 230 -9.41 -24.96 1.11
C VAL A 230 -8.95 -26.30 0.53
N LEU A 231 -7.62 -26.54 0.53
CA LEU A 231 -7.01 -27.73 -0.01
C LEU A 231 -5.82 -28.15 0.84
N VAL A 232 -5.66 -29.46 1.03
CA VAL A 232 -4.45 -30.08 1.59
C VAL A 232 -3.78 -30.93 0.52
N GLU A 233 -2.45 -30.81 0.37
CA GLU A 233 -1.65 -31.70 -0.48
C GLU A 233 -0.73 -32.58 0.35
N THR A 234 -0.43 -33.80 -0.13
CA THR A 234 0.60 -34.68 0.46
C THR A 234 1.28 -35.51 -0.60
N TYR A 235 2.41 -36.13 -0.22
CA TYR A 235 3.30 -36.86 -1.13
C TYR A 235 3.51 -38.27 -0.62
N VAL A 236 3.26 -39.27 -1.48
CA VAL A 236 3.45 -40.67 -1.18
C VAL A 236 4.57 -41.25 -2.06
N ASP A 237 5.59 -41.79 -1.44
CA ASP A 237 6.65 -42.53 -2.13
C ASP A 237 6.17 -43.93 -2.47
N ARG A 238 5.97 -44.21 -3.76
CA ARG A 238 5.44 -45.51 -4.24
C ARG A 238 6.35 -46.69 -3.99
N SER A 239 7.63 -46.45 -3.83
CA SER A 239 8.58 -47.51 -3.51
C SER A 239 8.35 -48.10 -2.11
N THR A 240 7.66 -47.34 -1.23
CA THR A 240 7.46 -47.73 0.18
C THR A 240 5.99 -47.82 0.57
N TYR A 241 5.12 -47.01 -0.03
CA TYR A 241 3.71 -46.89 0.40
C TYR A 241 2.72 -46.93 -0.76
N THR A 242 1.61 -47.57 -0.58
CA THR A 242 0.56 -47.73 -1.61
C THR A 242 -0.46 -46.61 -1.65
N GLY A 243 -0.55 -45.78 -0.61
CA GLY A 243 -1.57 -44.71 -0.50
C GLY A 243 -2.97 -45.20 -0.12
N LYS A 244 -3.17 -46.50 0.20
CA LYS A 244 -4.49 -47.09 0.54
C LYS A 244 -5.20 -46.34 1.68
N SER A 245 -4.49 -45.93 2.73
CA SER A 245 -5.03 -45.17 3.84
C SER A 245 -5.54 -43.77 3.46
N LEU A 246 -4.90 -43.12 2.49
CA LEU A 246 -5.35 -41.86 1.94
C LEU A 246 -6.64 -42.07 1.12
N ALA A 247 -6.66 -43.05 0.22
CA ALA A 247 -7.84 -43.38 -0.57
C ALA A 247 -9.05 -43.71 0.34
N ALA A 248 -8.82 -44.48 1.41
CA ALA A 248 -9.86 -44.79 2.41
C ALA A 248 -10.33 -43.58 3.23
N ALA A 249 -9.55 -42.50 3.25
CA ALA A 249 -9.89 -41.21 3.86
C ALA A 249 -10.37 -40.17 2.84
N ASN A 250 -10.83 -40.58 1.66
CA ASN A 250 -11.34 -39.74 0.58
C ASN A 250 -10.35 -38.73 -0.02
N TRP A 251 -9.06 -39.02 0.07
CA TRP A 251 -8.05 -38.25 -0.66
C TRP A 251 -8.04 -38.68 -2.12
N ARG A 252 -7.80 -37.71 -3.00
CA ARG A 252 -7.73 -37.91 -4.46
C ARG A 252 -6.27 -37.84 -4.94
N ARG A 253 -5.83 -38.86 -5.65
CA ARG A 253 -4.55 -38.84 -6.38
C ARG A 253 -4.71 -37.99 -7.64
N ILE A 254 -3.83 -36.97 -7.81
CA ILE A 254 -3.92 -35.99 -8.92
C ILE A 254 -2.73 -36.07 -9.90
N GLY A 255 -1.70 -36.82 -9.59
CA GLY A 255 -0.53 -36.95 -10.47
C GLY A 255 0.74 -37.35 -9.71
N GLN A 256 1.86 -36.99 -10.28
CA GLN A 256 3.18 -37.30 -9.73
C GLN A 256 4.08 -36.06 -9.67
N SER A 257 4.99 -36.04 -8.68
CA SER A 257 6.05 -35.05 -8.60
C SER A 257 7.18 -35.38 -9.60
N LEU A 258 7.85 -34.35 -10.12
CA LEU A 258 8.95 -34.53 -11.07
C LEU A 258 10.26 -35.07 -10.44
N GLY A 259 10.28 -35.44 -9.16
CA GLY A 259 11.48 -35.92 -8.48
C GLY A 259 12.64 -34.91 -8.39
N ARG A 260 12.43 -33.64 -8.80
CA ARG A 260 13.43 -32.57 -8.75
C ARG A 260 13.62 -32.11 -7.30
N GLY A 261 14.83 -32.34 -6.74
CA GLY A 261 15.19 -31.79 -5.42
C GLY A 261 15.33 -30.26 -5.45
N ARG A 262 15.29 -29.63 -4.26
CA ARG A 262 15.70 -28.20 -4.16
C ARG A 262 17.11 -28.05 -4.72
N THR A 263 17.27 -27.32 -5.79
CA THR A 263 18.55 -26.85 -6.32
C THR A 263 19.08 -25.77 -5.38
N THR A 264 19.90 -26.16 -4.43
CA THR A 264 20.84 -25.24 -3.80
C THR A 264 22.12 -25.27 -4.61
N ALA A 265 22.69 -24.11 -4.91
CA ALA A 265 23.81 -23.89 -5.80
C ALA A 265 25.12 -24.66 -5.45
N SER A 266 25.12 -25.59 -4.52
CA SER A 266 26.30 -26.28 -4.01
C SER A 266 26.18 -27.82 -3.88
N LYS A 267 25.10 -28.44 -4.41
CA LYS A 267 24.98 -29.90 -4.39
C LYS A 267 24.50 -30.39 -5.75
N ALA A 268 25.31 -31.27 -6.37
CA ALA A 268 24.87 -32.10 -7.47
C ALA A 268 23.51 -32.72 -7.10
N ALA A 269 22.47 -32.46 -7.91
CA ALA A 269 21.14 -32.92 -7.66
C ALA A 269 21.11 -34.45 -7.66
N ARG A 270 21.08 -35.06 -6.48
CA ARG A 270 20.67 -36.47 -6.40
C ARG A 270 19.25 -36.57 -6.84
N PRO A 271 18.88 -37.40 -7.83
CA PRO A 271 17.50 -37.61 -8.23
C PRO A 271 16.74 -38.07 -7.01
N LYS A 272 15.67 -37.38 -6.64
CA LYS A 272 14.73 -37.81 -5.60
C LYS A 272 13.70 -38.70 -6.25
N SER A 273 13.19 -39.67 -5.47
CA SER A 273 12.11 -40.55 -5.93
C SER A 273 10.91 -39.75 -6.41
N VAL A 274 10.32 -40.20 -7.50
CA VAL A 274 9.01 -39.71 -7.98
C VAL A 274 7.96 -40.10 -6.96
N LYS A 275 7.13 -39.14 -6.53
CA LYS A 275 6.10 -39.35 -5.53
C LYS A 275 4.74 -39.10 -6.11
N ASP A 276 3.76 -39.93 -5.73
CA ASP A 276 2.36 -39.63 -6.02
C ASP A 276 1.92 -38.43 -5.20
N VAL A 277 1.18 -37.54 -5.83
CA VAL A 277 0.59 -36.35 -5.21
C VAL A 277 -0.87 -36.61 -4.95
N TRP A 278 -1.25 -36.44 -3.70
CA TRP A 278 -2.62 -36.61 -3.22
C TRP A 278 -3.12 -35.30 -2.66
N VAL A 279 -4.42 -35.04 -2.88
CA VAL A 279 -5.10 -33.85 -2.34
C VAL A 279 -6.38 -34.25 -1.62
N TRP A 280 -6.74 -33.45 -0.64
CA TRP A 280 -8.03 -33.51 0.03
C TRP A 280 -8.64 -32.11 0.09
N GLN A 281 -9.93 -31.99 -0.17
CA GLN A 281 -10.64 -30.71 -0.25
C GLN A 281 -11.78 -30.63 0.75
N TRP A 282 -11.98 -29.44 1.36
CA TRP A 282 -13.07 -29.23 2.30
C TRP A 282 -14.43 -29.01 1.64
N SER A 283 -14.45 -28.70 0.36
CA SER A 283 -15.65 -28.40 -0.44
C SER A 283 -15.42 -28.83 -1.87
N ASP A 284 -16.46 -29.25 -2.56
CA ASP A 284 -16.41 -29.55 -4.00
C ASP A 284 -16.10 -28.32 -4.83
N GLN A 285 -16.35 -27.12 -4.26
CA GLN A 285 -16.01 -25.83 -4.86
C GLN A 285 -14.55 -25.38 -4.64
N ALA A 286 -13.72 -26.17 -3.95
CA ALA A 286 -12.34 -25.79 -3.61
C ALA A 286 -11.52 -25.35 -4.83
N ARG A 287 -11.68 -26.00 -5.98
CA ARG A 287 -11.00 -25.60 -7.23
C ARG A 287 -11.50 -24.24 -7.72
N THR A 288 -12.79 -24.01 -7.75
CA THR A 288 -13.41 -22.73 -8.14
C THR A 288 -12.98 -21.62 -7.19
N GLU A 289 -12.95 -21.89 -5.88
CA GLU A 289 -12.46 -20.93 -4.89
C GLU A 289 -10.98 -20.57 -5.10
N LEU A 290 -10.14 -21.55 -5.49
CA LEU A 290 -8.71 -21.31 -5.74
C LEU A 290 -8.45 -20.65 -7.08
N GLN A 291 -9.32 -20.84 -8.07
CA GLN A 291 -9.29 -20.13 -9.35
C GLN A 291 -9.84 -18.71 -9.24
N ALA A 292 -10.62 -18.42 -8.20
CA ALA A 292 -11.24 -17.11 -8.03
C ALA A 292 -10.17 -16.03 -7.86
N ARG A 293 -10.27 -14.99 -8.66
CA ARG A 293 -9.49 -13.76 -8.52
C ARG A 293 -10.23 -12.85 -7.55
N THR A 294 -9.97 -13.02 -6.26
CA THR A 294 -10.51 -12.10 -5.26
C THR A 294 -9.74 -10.79 -5.31
N LEU A 295 -10.44 -9.71 -5.62
CA LEU A 295 -9.91 -8.37 -5.35
C LEU A 295 -9.60 -8.27 -3.86
N PRO A 296 -8.48 -7.67 -3.45
CA PRO A 296 -8.23 -7.40 -2.05
C PRO A 296 -9.45 -6.71 -1.45
N ALA A 297 -9.97 -7.21 -0.33
CA ALA A 297 -11.15 -6.65 0.36
C ALA A 297 -11.00 -5.16 0.74
N VAL A 298 -9.78 -4.62 0.64
CA VAL A 298 -9.38 -3.26 1.02
C VAL A 298 -9.58 -2.24 -0.10
N VAL A 299 -9.75 -2.66 -1.35
CA VAL A 299 -9.92 -1.73 -2.48
C VAL A 299 -11.34 -1.88 -3.03
N PRO A 300 -12.22 -0.89 -2.87
CA PRO A 300 -13.58 -0.97 -3.36
C PRO A 300 -13.62 -1.24 -4.87
N ARG A 301 -14.50 -2.13 -5.31
CA ARG A 301 -14.72 -2.40 -6.75
C ARG A 301 -15.03 -1.14 -7.56
N SER A 302 -15.59 -0.12 -6.90
CA SER A 302 -15.90 1.18 -7.50
C SER A 302 -14.68 2.00 -7.92
N ILE A 303 -13.45 1.64 -7.47
CA ILE A 303 -12.21 2.30 -7.91
C ILE A 303 -11.70 1.68 -9.22
N PHE A 304 -12.08 0.43 -9.53
CA PHE A 304 -11.67 -0.26 -10.73
C PHE A 304 -12.77 -0.24 -11.77
N CYS A 305 -12.47 0.33 -12.92
CA CYS A 305 -13.28 0.17 -14.12
C CYS A 305 -13.24 -1.31 -14.55
N HIS A 306 -14.38 -1.86 -14.92
CA HIS A 306 -14.46 -3.24 -15.42
C HIS A 306 -13.77 -3.43 -16.77
N SER A 307 -13.49 -2.34 -17.49
CA SER A 307 -12.75 -2.34 -18.75
C SER A 307 -11.81 -1.15 -18.78
N GLN A 308 -10.52 -1.41 -18.96
CA GLN A 308 -9.48 -0.39 -19.02
C GLN A 308 -9.64 0.56 -20.23
N GLN A 309 -10.14 0.06 -21.32
CA GLN A 309 -10.41 0.87 -22.50
C GLN A 309 -11.60 1.83 -22.32
N ARG A 310 -12.43 1.61 -21.28
CA ARG A 310 -13.66 2.36 -21.02
C ARG A 310 -13.62 3.26 -19.79
N TRP A 311 -12.45 3.43 -19.13
CA TRP A 311 -12.39 4.23 -17.92
C TRP A 311 -12.82 5.68 -18.14
N VAL A 312 -12.57 6.23 -19.34
CA VAL A 312 -13.00 7.58 -19.71
C VAL A 312 -14.52 7.64 -19.84
N GLU A 313 -15.13 6.62 -20.48
CA GLU A 313 -16.58 6.52 -20.60
C GLU A 313 -17.25 6.41 -19.22
N GLU A 314 -16.69 5.56 -18.35
CA GLU A 314 -17.19 5.41 -16.99
C GLU A 314 -17.01 6.68 -16.13
N GLU A 315 -15.87 7.37 -16.26
CA GLU A 315 -15.60 8.62 -15.52
C GLU A 315 -16.44 9.79 -16.03
N LEU A 316 -16.86 9.75 -17.28
CA LEU A 316 -17.73 10.75 -17.90
C LEU A 316 -19.20 10.30 -17.97
N ASP A 317 -19.57 9.20 -17.31
CA ASP A 317 -20.95 8.75 -17.23
C ASP A 317 -21.85 9.86 -16.64
N GLY A 318 -22.96 10.17 -17.33
CA GLY A 318 -23.86 11.28 -17.00
C GLY A 318 -23.35 12.65 -17.46
N LEU A 319 -22.33 12.74 -18.32
CA LEU A 319 -21.95 14.00 -18.96
C LEU A 319 -23.09 14.50 -19.86
N ASP A 320 -23.55 15.71 -19.60
CA ASP A 320 -24.57 16.41 -20.41
C ASP A 320 -24.01 17.77 -20.84
N LEU A 321 -23.68 17.88 -22.13
CA LEU A 321 -23.23 19.12 -22.77
C LEU A 321 -24.24 19.63 -23.80
N GLY A 322 -25.47 19.11 -23.74
CA GLY A 322 -26.57 19.50 -24.62
C GLY A 322 -26.45 18.97 -26.05
N HIS A 323 -25.36 18.25 -26.38
CA HIS A 323 -25.18 17.65 -27.70
C HIS A 323 -24.17 16.52 -27.70
N VAL A 324 -24.55 15.34 -28.21
CA VAL A 324 -23.71 14.11 -28.23
C VAL A 324 -22.34 14.31 -28.89
N THR A 325 -22.24 15.18 -29.87
CA THR A 325 -20.97 15.50 -30.55
C THR A 325 -20.01 16.24 -29.61
N LEU A 326 -20.51 17.10 -28.72
CA LEU A 326 -19.68 17.81 -27.72
C LEU A 326 -19.20 16.83 -26.63
N GLU A 327 -20.09 15.95 -26.19
CA GLU A 327 -19.76 14.90 -25.20
C GLU A 327 -18.71 13.94 -25.76
N GLY A 328 -18.91 13.41 -26.96
CA GLY A 328 -17.94 12.56 -27.65
C GLY A 328 -16.61 13.27 -27.92
N ARG A 329 -16.65 14.60 -28.19
CA ARG A 329 -15.43 15.41 -28.32
C ARG A 329 -14.67 15.52 -27.00
N PHE A 330 -15.37 15.80 -25.90
CA PHE A 330 -14.74 15.90 -24.58
C PHE A 330 -14.16 14.57 -24.14
N ALA A 331 -14.85 13.45 -24.35
CA ALA A 331 -14.36 12.12 -24.07
C ALA A 331 -13.08 11.81 -24.85
N ARG A 332 -13.07 12.11 -26.16
CA ARG A 332 -11.89 11.96 -27.01
C ARG A 332 -10.72 12.82 -26.51
N MET A 333 -10.97 14.07 -26.14
CA MET A 333 -9.95 14.96 -25.61
C MET A 333 -9.39 14.43 -24.29
N LEU A 334 -10.20 13.83 -23.42
CA LEU A 334 -9.73 13.21 -22.18
C LEU A 334 -8.85 11.98 -22.46
N GLN A 335 -9.21 11.14 -23.43
CA GLN A 335 -8.39 10.00 -23.88
C GLN A 335 -7.03 10.47 -24.40
N ASP A 336 -7.02 11.46 -25.31
CA ASP A 336 -5.81 12.02 -25.90
C ASP A 336 -4.89 12.66 -24.83
N ARG A 337 -5.47 13.36 -23.85
CA ARG A 337 -4.72 13.94 -22.72
C ARG A 337 -4.20 12.88 -21.76
N TRP A 338 -4.94 11.80 -21.56
CA TRP A 338 -4.46 10.67 -20.76
C TRP A 338 -3.28 9.97 -21.43
N ALA A 339 -3.33 9.77 -22.72
CA ALA A 339 -2.25 9.11 -23.47
C ALA A 339 -0.93 9.90 -23.39
N HIS A 340 -1.00 11.23 -23.31
CA HIS A 340 0.17 12.13 -23.31
C HIS A 340 0.00 13.30 -22.33
N PRO A 341 0.01 13.04 -21.03
CA PRO A 341 -0.26 14.07 -20.01
C PRO A 341 0.78 15.19 -19.96
N ASP A 342 2.03 14.91 -20.32
CA ASP A 342 3.18 15.83 -20.31
C ASP A 342 3.35 16.62 -21.63
N TRP A 343 2.59 16.27 -22.67
CA TRP A 343 2.68 16.97 -23.96
C TRP A 343 2.01 18.34 -23.92
N SER A 344 2.42 19.21 -24.86
CA SER A 344 1.72 20.48 -25.07
C SER A 344 0.26 20.22 -25.48
N PHE A 345 -0.63 21.18 -25.21
CA PHE A 345 -2.04 21.06 -25.62
C PHE A 345 -2.19 20.82 -27.12
N TYR A 346 -1.35 21.46 -27.94
CA TYR A 346 -1.33 21.26 -29.38
C TYR A 346 -0.94 19.84 -29.78
N THR A 347 0.16 19.33 -29.25
CA THR A 347 0.70 18.01 -29.62
C THR A 347 -0.17 16.85 -29.10
N SER A 348 -0.80 17.00 -27.93
CA SER A 348 -1.65 15.96 -27.35
C SER A 348 -2.82 15.56 -28.25
N PHE A 349 -3.32 16.49 -29.06
CA PHE A 349 -4.44 16.22 -29.97
C PHE A 349 -4.00 15.93 -31.42
N GLY A 350 -2.77 15.47 -31.61
CA GLY A 350 -2.23 15.03 -32.91
C GLY A 350 -1.88 16.16 -33.89
N GLY A 351 -1.87 17.42 -33.45
CA GLY A 351 -1.62 18.58 -34.35
C GLY A 351 -2.76 18.82 -35.34
N GLY A 352 -2.59 19.77 -36.23
CA GLY A 352 -3.47 20.02 -37.37
C GLY A 352 -4.96 20.15 -37.03
N ALA A 353 -5.79 19.33 -37.65
CA ALA A 353 -7.25 19.37 -37.50
C ALA A 353 -7.73 18.98 -36.09
N GLY A 354 -7.07 18.01 -35.43
CA GLY A 354 -7.41 17.56 -34.08
C GLY A 354 -7.21 18.68 -33.06
N SER A 355 -6.05 19.34 -33.08
CA SER A 355 -5.75 20.48 -32.23
C SER A 355 -6.66 21.67 -32.49
N LYS A 356 -6.95 21.99 -33.75
CA LYS A 356 -7.88 23.04 -34.11
C LYS A 356 -9.28 22.79 -33.51
N ALA A 357 -9.75 21.55 -33.58
CA ALA A 357 -11.04 21.16 -33.00
C ALA A 357 -11.03 21.23 -31.45
N ALA A 358 -9.93 20.85 -30.80
CA ALA A 358 -9.76 20.94 -29.34
C ALA A 358 -9.76 22.41 -28.87
N TYR A 359 -9.01 23.29 -29.54
CA TYR A 359 -9.05 24.71 -29.25
C TYR A 359 -10.43 25.32 -29.47
N ALA A 360 -11.11 24.98 -30.58
CA ALA A 360 -12.47 25.44 -30.85
C ALA A 360 -13.47 25.00 -29.74
N PHE A 361 -13.31 23.80 -29.20
CA PHE A 361 -14.09 23.31 -28.07
C PHE A 361 -13.81 24.13 -26.80
N ILE A 362 -12.55 24.32 -26.44
CA ILE A 362 -12.13 25.01 -25.21
C ILE A 362 -12.47 26.51 -25.27
N GLU A 363 -12.36 27.15 -26.43
CA GLU A 363 -12.67 28.57 -26.62
C GLU A 363 -14.19 28.85 -26.76
N ASN A 364 -15.00 27.82 -26.90
CA ASN A 364 -16.45 27.96 -27.08
C ASN A 364 -17.12 28.52 -25.81
N PRO A 365 -17.83 29.66 -25.87
CA PRO A 365 -18.40 30.32 -24.70
C PRO A 365 -19.74 29.79 -24.22
N ARG A 366 -20.25 28.69 -24.80
CA ARG A 366 -21.54 28.10 -24.43
C ARG A 366 -21.63 27.81 -22.95
N ALA A 367 -22.82 28.00 -22.36
CA ALA A 367 -23.09 27.78 -20.94
C ALA A 367 -22.86 26.32 -20.52
N GLU A 368 -23.18 25.37 -21.40
CA GLU A 368 -23.02 23.94 -21.17
C GLU A 368 -21.55 23.54 -21.04
N LEU A 369 -20.61 24.32 -21.63
CA LEU A 369 -19.17 24.06 -21.60
C LEU A 369 -18.47 24.78 -20.44
N GLN A 370 -19.17 25.20 -19.39
CA GLN A 370 -18.52 25.78 -18.21
C GLN A 370 -17.70 24.73 -17.45
N PHE A 371 -16.67 25.22 -16.77
CA PHE A 371 -15.75 24.37 -15.97
C PHE A 371 -16.51 23.40 -15.03
N SER A 372 -17.55 23.88 -14.35
CA SER A 372 -18.37 23.06 -13.44
C SER A 372 -19.07 21.90 -14.12
N ASN A 373 -19.60 22.13 -15.34
CA ASN A 373 -20.32 21.11 -16.10
C ASN A 373 -19.38 20.04 -16.66
N LEU A 374 -18.19 20.46 -17.11
CA LEU A 374 -17.15 19.52 -17.58
C LEU A 374 -16.65 18.60 -16.47
N LEU A 375 -16.63 19.06 -15.20
CA LEU A 375 -16.21 18.26 -14.05
C LEU A 375 -17.38 17.55 -13.32
N ALA A 376 -18.62 17.87 -13.64
CA ALA A 376 -19.77 17.30 -12.96
C ALA A 376 -19.79 15.76 -12.91
N PRO A 377 -19.49 15.01 -14.01
CA PRO A 377 -19.41 13.56 -13.97
C PRO A 377 -18.31 13.05 -13.03
N HIS A 378 -17.13 13.67 -13.07
CA HIS A 378 -16.02 13.33 -12.16
C HIS A 378 -16.39 13.57 -10.69
N HIS A 379 -17.05 14.68 -10.37
CA HIS A 379 -17.59 14.94 -9.04
C HIS A 379 -18.62 13.88 -8.63
N HIS A 380 -19.52 13.50 -9.55
CA HIS A 380 -20.50 12.44 -9.30
C HIS A 380 -19.83 11.10 -9.02
N ASN A 381 -18.91 10.66 -9.86
CA ASN A 381 -18.18 9.42 -9.67
C ASN A 381 -17.29 9.44 -8.41
N THR A 382 -16.72 10.61 -8.07
CA THR A 382 -16.02 10.80 -6.79
C THR A 382 -16.95 10.53 -5.62
N ARG A 383 -18.17 11.07 -5.62
CA ARG A 383 -19.19 10.81 -4.57
C ARG A 383 -19.58 9.34 -4.51
N ARG A 384 -19.73 8.65 -5.64
CA ARG A 384 -19.97 7.19 -5.67
C ARG A 384 -18.84 6.41 -5.00
N ARG A 385 -17.58 6.77 -5.27
CA ARG A 385 -16.40 6.18 -4.63
C ARG A 385 -16.36 6.48 -3.13
N MET A 386 -16.69 7.71 -2.73
CA MET A 386 -16.78 8.10 -1.33
C MET A 386 -17.86 7.32 -0.57
N ALA A 387 -19.03 7.12 -1.16
CA ALA A 387 -20.15 6.40 -0.55
C ALA A 387 -19.86 4.92 -0.24
N ALA A 388 -18.81 4.36 -0.86
CA ALA A 388 -18.34 2.99 -0.57
C ALA A 388 -17.41 2.90 0.66
N GLU A 389 -17.06 4.05 1.26
CA GLU A 389 -16.14 4.14 2.41
C GLU A 389 -16.90 4.54 3.68
N THR A 390 -16.43 4.03 4.82
CA THR A 390 -17.00 4.42 6.14
C THR A 390 -16.55 5.79 6.59
N VAL A 391 -15.31 6.18 6.26
CA VAL A 391 -14.72 7.49 6.57
C VAL A 391 -13.90 7.96 5.37
N VAL A 392 -14.12 9.20 4.95
CA VAL A 392 -13.38 9.85 3.86
C VAL A 392 -12.72 11.12 4.37
N LEU A 393 -11.45 11.31 4.06
CA LEU A 393 -10.75 12.56 4.24
C LEU A 393 -11.00 13.47 3.04
N LEU A 394 -11.53 14.66 3.27
CA LEU A 394 -11.68 15.74 2.29
C LEU A 394 -10.59 16.79 2.53
N ALA A 395 -9.45 16.65 1.85
CA ALA A 395 -8.40 17.66 1.93
C ALA A 395 -8.76 18.87 1.08
N GLN A 396 -8.72 20.06 1.66
CA GLN A 396 -8.90 21.32 0.94
C GLN A 396 -7.61 22.14 0.92
N ASP A 397 -7.38 22.79 -0.20
CA ASP A 397 -6.23 23.69 -0.39
C ASP A 397 -6.38 24.56 -1.61
N THR A 398 -5.59 25.66 -1.68
CA THR A 398 -5.55 26.58 -2.81
C THR A 398 -4.18 26.53 -3.46
N THR A 399 -4.15 26.37 -4.78
CA THR A 399 -2.89 26.49 -5.53
C THR A 399 -2.96 27.62 -6.54
N PRO A 400 -1.93 28.50 -6.60
CA PRO A 400 -1.80 29.46 -7.69
C PRO A 400 -1.36 28.76 -8.97
N LEU A 401 -1.93 29.12 -10.11
CA LEU A 401 -1.54 28.71 -11.45
C LEU A 401 -0.98 29.94 -12.17
N SER A 402 0.32 29.89 -12.49
CA SER A 402 1.03 31.04 -13.05
C SER A 402 1.02 31.03 -14.58
N TYR A 403 0.58 32.12 -15.18
CA TYR A 403 0.51 32.32 -16.63
C TYR A 403 1.17 33.64 -17.04
N ASN A 404 2.36 33.91 -16.48
CA ASN A 404 3.08 35.17 -16.67
C ASN A 404 3.40 35.51 -18.13
N SER A 405 3.65 34.49 -18.96
CA SER A 405 3.92 34.63 -20.39
C SER A 405 2.71 35.02 -21.24
N LEU A 406 1.48 34.86 -20.68
CA LEU A 406 0.23 35.08 -21.41
C LEU A 406 -0.23 36.55 -21.29
N VAL A 407 0.51 37.48 -21.84
CA VAL A 407 0.25 38.93 -21.71
C VAL A 407 -1.11 39.33 -22.29
N GLN A 408 -1.54 38.68 -23.38
CA GLN A 408 -2.80 39.01 -24.09
C GLN A 408 -4.00 38.23 -23.60
N THR A 409 -3.85 37.24 -22.71
CA THR A 409 -4.95 36.46 -22.20
C THR A 409 -5.85 37.30 -21.29
N GLN A 410 -7.12 37.37 -21.63
CA GLN A 410 -8.10 38.17 -20.88
C GLN A 410 -8.55 37.49 -19.59
N GLY A 411 -8.87 38.27 -18.56
CA GLY A 411 -9.49 37.81 -17.34
C GLY A 411 -8.54 37.15 -16.34
N LEU A 412 -7.22 37.20 -16.51
CA LEU A 412 -6.24 36.78 -15.52
C LEU A 412 -6.04 37.85 -14.43
N GLY A 413 -5.77 37.38 -13.20
CA GLY A 413 -5.51 38.25 -12.05
C GLY A 413 -4.13 38.05 -11.42
N PRO A 414 -3.77 38.86 -10.40
CA PRO A 414 -2.51 38.71 -9.70
C PRO A 414 -2.43 37.42 -8.89
N VAL A 415 -1.29 36.72 -8.97
CA VAL A 415 -0.99 35.49 -8.19
C VAL A 415 0.42 35.58 -7.60
N GLY A 416 0.69 34.84 -6.51
CA GLY A 416 2.00 34.77 -5.86
C GLY A 416 2.26 35.90 -4.87
N ASP A 417 3.51 36.31 -4.73
CA ASP A 417 3.94 37.33 -3.75
C ASP A 417 3.30 38.70 -4.08
N PRO A 418 2.63 39.34 -3.11
CA PRO A 418 2.05 40.68 -3.32
C PRO A 418 3.03 41.75 -3.75
N ARG A 419 4.30 41.61 -3.43
CA ARG A 419 5.37 42.57 -3.82
C ARG A 419 5.82 42.40 -5.27
N HIS A 420 5.68 41.17 -5.80
CA HIS A 420 6.03 40.82 -7.17
C HIS A 420 4.92 39.89 -7.73
N PRO A 421 3.72 40.45 -7.94
CA PRO A 421 2.59 39.64 -8.37
C PRO A 421 2.82 39.08 -9.77
N GLY A 422 2.78 37.76 -9.88
CA GLY A 422 2.62 37.09 -11.15
C GLY A 422 1.20 37.28 -11.69
N ARG A 423 0.94 36.73 -12.87
CA ARG A 423 -0.37 36.78 -13.52
C ARG A 423 -0.90 35.36 -13.69
N GLY A 424 -2.16 35.11 -13.29
CA GLY A 424 -2.68 33.75 -13.34
C GLY A 424 -4.09 33.57 -12.82
N LEU A 425 -4.37 32.34 -12.40
CA LEU A 425 -5.59 31.90 -11.74
C LEU A 425 -5.25 31.29 -10.38
N LEU A 426 -6.21 31.32 -9.47
CA LEU A 426 -6.21 30.54 -8.26
C LEU A 426 -7.16 29.36 -8.45
N LEU A 427 -6.79 28.20 -7.93
CA LEU A 427 -7.63 27.01 -7.94
C LEU A 427 -7.76 26.51 -6.51
N HIS A 428 -8.98 26.56 -5.94
CA HIS A 428 -9.31 25.93 -4.67
C HIS A 428 -10.00 24.61 -4.93
N THR A 429 -9.60 23.55 -4.22
CA THR A 429 -10.13 22.20 -4.44
C THR A 429 -10.42 21.48 -3.13
N LEU A 430 -11.38 20.57 -3.20
CA LEU A 430 -11.73 19.63 -2.15
C LEU A 430 -11.47 18.22 -2.69
N GLN A 431 -10.33 17.64 -2.34
CA GLN A 431 -9.90 16.33 -2.80
C GLN A 431 -10.26 15.23 -1.80
N ALA A 432 -10.90 14.18 -2.29
CA ALA A 432 -11.31 13.04 -1.47
C ALA A 432 -10.22 11.96 -1.44
N PHE A 433 -9.88 11.51 -0.24
CA PHE A 433 -8.91 10.44 0.00
C PHE A 433 -9.49 9.37 0.93
N ARG A 434 -9.13 8.13 0.68
CA ARG A 434 -9.23 7.04 1.66
C ARG A 434 -8.24 7.26 2.79
N LEU A 435 -8.47 6.58 3.92
CA LEU A 435 -7.58 6.66 5.09
C LEU A 435 -6.23 5.94 4.91
N ASP A 436 -6.01 5.27 3.79
CA ASP A 436 -4.71 4.73 3.35
C ASP A 436 -3.98 5.65 2.35
N GLY A 437 -4.57 6.83 2.04
CA GLY A 437 -4.00 7.84 1.17
C GLY A 437 -4.28 7.64 -0.33
N ILE A 438 -5.17 6.71 -0.70
CA ILE A 438 -5.61 6.53 -2.09
C ILE A 438 -6.60 7.62 -2.45
N PRO A 439 -6.39 8.39 -3.56
CA PRO A 439 -7.30 9.44 -3.98
C PRO A 439 -8.58 8.87 -4.61
N LEU A 440 -9.72 9.31 -4.10
CA LEU A 440 -11.03 8.94 -4.64
C LEU A 440 -11.49 9.86 -5.77
N GLY A 441 -10.94 11.08 -5.84
CA GLY A 441 -11.25 12.07 -6.85
C GLY A 441 -11.41 13.48 -6.28
N CYS A 442 -11.75 14.44 -7.13
CA CYS A 442 -12.10 15.79 -6.74
C CYS A 442 -13.59 15.86 -6.42
N ALA A 443 -13.93 16.19 -5.18
CA ALA A 443 -15.33 16.31 -4.75
C ALA A 443 -15.93 17.68 -5.11
N TRP A 444 -15.11 18.71 -5.17
CA TRP A 444 -15.47 20.07 -5.56
C TRP A 444 -14.22 20.88 -5.95
N ALA A 445 -14.36 21.81 -6.87
CA ALA A 445 -13.30 22.71 -7.30
C ALA A 445 -13.84 24.06 -7.78
N GLN A 446 -13.06 25.11 -7.55
CA GLN A 446 -13.36 26.47 -8.04
C GLN A 446 -12.08 27.17 -8.52
N PRO A 447 -11.92 27.41 -9.82
CA PRO A 447 -10.93 28.32 -10.35
C PRO A 447 -11.47 29.75 -10.34
N TRP A 448 -10.61 30.73 -10.03
CA TRP A 448 -10.97 32.15 -10.17
C TRP A 448 -9.75 33.02 -10.44
N ALA A 449 -9.98 34.17 -11.03
CA ALA A 449 -9.00 35.23 -11.13
C ALA A 449 -9.18 36.21 -9.97
N ARG A 450 -8.10 36.52 -9.25
CA ARG A 450 -8.11 37.56 -8.23
C ARG A 450 -8.41 38.91 -8.88
N PRO A 451 -9.33 39.73 -8.39
CA PRO A 451 -9.51 41.10 -8.90
C PRO A 451 -8.23 41.92 -8.67
N ALA A 452 -8.04 42.94 -9.48
CA ALA A 452 -6.96 43.90 -9.24
C ALA A 452 -7.06 44.43 -7.80
N LEU A 453 -5.92 44.66 -7.15
CA LEU A 453 -5.82 45.01 -5.74
C LEU A 453 -6.77 46.17 -5.37
N SER A 454 -7.82 45.85 -4.62
CA SER A 454 -8.66 46.84 -3.94
C SER A 454 -7.97 47.34 -2.67
N ASP A 455 -8.25 48.60 -2.29
CA ASP A 455 -7.73 49.21 -1.06
C ASP A 455 -7.99 48.32 0.19
N THR A 456 -7.03 48.30 1.10
CA THR A 456 -7.10 47.48 2.35
C THR A 456 -8.34 47.85 3.19
N ALA A 457 -8.77 49.11 3.16
CA ALA A 457 -9.97 49.58 3.85
C ALA A 457 -11.26 48.96 3.29
N GLN A 458 -11.36 48.82 1.95
CA GLN A 458 -12.52 48.15 1.31
C GLN A 458 -12.54 46.65 1.61
N ARG A 459 -11.37 45.98 1.69
CA ARG A 459 -11.31 44.56 2.06
C ARG A 459 -11.86 44.26 3.45
N ASN A 460 -11.59 45.13 4.41
CA ASN A 460 -12.08 44.96 5.79
C ASN A 460 -13.58 45.08 5.91
N GLN A 461 -14.22 45.76 4.96
CA GLN A 461 -15.68 45.96 4.95
C GLN A 461 -16.47 44.85 4.24
N GLN A 462 -15.76 43.97 3.46
CA GLN A 462 -16.40 42.87 2.75
C GLN A 462 -16.95 41.79 3.70
N SER A 463 -18.06 41.16 3.33
CA SER A 463 -18.52 39.93 3.98
C SER A 463 -17.60 38.79 3.70
N ILE A 464 -17.69 37.69 4.49
CA ILE A 464 -16.83 36.50 4.28
C ILE A 464 -17.00 35.91 2.87
N ASP A 465 -18.19 35.94 2.32
CA ASP A 465 -18.52 35.45 0.98
C ASP A 465 -17.85 36.26 -0.15
N GLN A 466 -17.50 37.52 0.14
CA GLN A 466 -16.81 38.42 -0.77
C GLN A 466 -15.25 38.38 -0.57
N LYS A 467 -14.80 37.87 0.58
CA LYS A 467 -13.37 37.74 0.88
C LYS A 467 -12.80 36.51 0.22
N GLU A 468 -11.53 36.60 -0.17
CA GLU A 468 -10.80 35.45 -0.70
C GLU A 468 -10.76 34.27 0.29
N SER A 469 -10.69 34.53 1.60
CA SER A 469 -10.75 33.51 2.65
C SER A 469 -12.10 32.79 2.73
N GLY A 470 -13.18 33.35 2.17
CA GLY A 470 -14.50 32.71 2.10
C GLY A 470 -14.51 31.38 1.34
N ARG A 471 -13.54 31.15 0.45
CA ARG A 471 -13.40 29.88 -0.29
C ARG A 471 -13.30 28.64 0.63
N TRP A 472 -12.64 28.77 1.79
CA TRP A 472 -12.54 27.69 2.78
C TRP A 472 -13.90 27.34 3.36
N VAL A 473 -14.71 28.34 3.62
CA VAL A 473 -16.10 28.18 4.10
C VAL A 473 -16.98 27.60 3.00
N THR A 474 -16.84 28.10 1.77
CA THR A 474 -17.58 27.59 0.60
C THR A 474 -17.27 26.11 0.35
N ALA A 475 -16.02 25.70 0.44
CA ALA A 475 -15.63 24.30 0.31
C ALA A 475 -16.24 23.43 1.43
N PHE A 476 -16.27 23.92 2.68
CA PHE A 476 -16.91 23.24 3.79
C PHE A 476 -18.43 23.11 3.60
N GLN A 477 -19.10 24.14 3.08
CA GLN A 477 -20.55 24.12 2.77
C GLN A 477 -20.86 23.09 1.66
N ASN A 478 -19.98 22.98 0.63
CA ASN A 478 -20.11 21.94 -0.37
C ASN A 478 -19.91 20.55 0.24
N ALA A 479 -18.95 20.40 1.15
CA ALA A 479 -18.80 19.15 1.90
C ALA A 479 -20.06 18.83 2.74
N ALA A 480 -20.71 19.83 3.33
CA ALA A 480 -21.97 19.64 4.08
C ALA A 480 -23.11 19.17 3.17
N THR A 481 -23.23 19.75 1.97
CA THR A 481 -24.20 19.30 0.97
C THR A 481 -23.95 17.84 0.55
N ILE A 482 -22.69 17.45 0.38
CA ILE A 482 -22.30 16.07 0.07
C ILE A 482 -22.59 15.14 1.25
N ALA A 483 -22.26 15.54 2.48
CA ALA A 483 -22.48 14.74 3.69
C ALA A 483 -23.98 14.44 3.93
N ALA A 484 -24.84 15.41 3.66
CA ALA A 484 -26.31 15.24 3.77
C ALA A 484 -26.84 14.14 2.84
N GLN A 485 -26.14 13.84 1.74
CA GLN A 485 -26.50 12.80 0.76
C GLN A 485 -25.87 11.42 1.09
N MET A 486 -25.02 11.33 2.12
CA MET A 486 -24.20 10.15 2.43
C MET A 486 -24.35 9.72 3.90
N SER A 487 -25.51 9.21 4.29
CA SER A 487 -25.83 8.88 5.69
C SER A 487 -24.88 7.84 6.33
N HIS A 488 -24.24 6.97 5.55
CA HIS A 488 -23.36 5.90 6.04
C HIS A 488 -21.86 6.23 5.97
N THR A 489 -21.51 7.38 5.41
CA THR A 489 -20.12 7.82 5.25
C THR A 489 -19.84 9.02 6.13
N THR A 490 -18.83 8.94 6.96
CA THR A 490 -18.35 10.09 7.74
C THR A 490 -17.34 10.86 6.89
N LEU A 491 -17.54 12.17 6.77
CA LEU A 491 -16.65 13.07 6.04
C LEU A 491 -15.83 13.90 7.03
N LEU A 492 -14.51 13.96 6.80
CA LEU A 492 -13.56 14.75 7.59
C LEU A 492 -12.88 15.78 6.69
N VAL A 493 -13.30 17.04 6.76
CA VAL A 493 -12.67 18.14 6.02
C VAL A 493 -11.37 18.53 6.70
N SER A 494 -10.27 18.50 5.97
CA SER A 494 -8.95 18.86 6.51
C SER A 494 -8.34 20.03 5.72
N GLY A 495 -7.87 21.02 6.44
CA GLY A 495 -7.23 22.21 5.87
C GLY A 495 -5.95 22.59 6.63
N ASP A 496 -5.16 23.43 6.00
CA ASP A 496 -3.96 24.01 6.62
C ASP A 496 -4.31 25.21 7.54
N ARG A 497 -3.31 26.03 7.87
CA ARG A 497 -3.46 27.20 8.73
C ARG A 497 -4.43 28.25 8.15
N GLU A 498 -4.52 28.41 6.83
CA GLU A 498 -5.41 29.39 6.19
C GLU A 498 -6.89 29.06 6.41
N SER A 499 -7.22 27.81 6.73
CA SER A 499 -8.59 27.39 7.04
C SER A 499 -9.05 27.74 8.46
N ASP A 500 -8.16 28.25 9.35
CA ASP A 500 -8.47 28.62 10.73
C ASP A 500 -9.35 29.88 10.80
N SER A 501 -10.65 29.73 10.67
CA SER A 501 -11.61 30.83 10.68
C SER A 501 -12.80 30.59 11.61
N MET A 502 -13.28 31.64 12.26
CA MET A 502 -14.49 31.60 13.12
C MET A 502 -15.74 31.24 12.28
N ASP A 503 -15.81 31.68 11.03
CA ASP A 503 -16.92 31.35 10.14
C ASP A 503 -17.00 29.85 9.86
N LEU A 504 -15.88 29.15 9.72
CA LEU A 504 -15.87 27.70 9.58
C LEU A 504 -16.39 27.01 10.83
N TYR A 505 -15.96 27.45 12.01
CA TYR A 505 -16.43 26.88 13.28
C TYR A 505 -17.93 27.08 13.47
N ASP A 506 -18.41 28.29 13.21
CA ASP A 506 -19.83 28.60 13.29
C ASP A 506 -20.67 27.73 12.33
N ARG A 507 -20.25 27.62 11.07
CA ARG A 507 -20.93 26.75 10.08
C ARG A 507 -20.90 25.27 10.48
N SER A 508 -19.88 24.83 11.22
CA SER A 508 -19.78 23.45 11.67
C SER A 508 -20.82 23.08 12.73
N THR A 509 -21.39 24.06 13.44
CA THR A 509 -22.43 23.82 14.47
C THR A 509 -23.76 23.38 13.88
N VAL A 510 -24.06 23.79 12.64
CA VAL A 510 -25.31 23.47 11.91
C VAL A 510 -25.04 22.44 10.78
N ALA A 511 -23.84 21.87 10.72
CA ALA A 511 -23.49 20.89 9.71
C ALA A 511 -24.14 19.51 9.97
N PRO A 512 -24.28 18.64 8.96
CA PRO A 512 -24.73 17.27 9.13
C PRO A 512 -23.91 16.51 10.18
N PRO A 513 -24.51 15.59 10.96
CA PRO A 513 -23.84 14.91 12.09
C PRO A 513 -22.68 14.00 11.66
N ASN A 514 -22.60 13.64 10.39
CA ASN A 514 -21.52 12.86 9.79
C ASN A 514 -20.44 13.73 9.15
N LEU A 515 -20.46 15.07 9.33
CA LEU A 515 -19.43 15.97 8.85
C LEU A 515 -18.59 16.51 10.00
N TYR A 516 -17.30 16.29 9.89
CA TYR A 516 -16.28 16.78 10.83
C TYR A 516 -15.25 17.62 10.09
N PHE A 517 -14.51 18.44 10.86
CA PHE A 517 -13.29 19.10 10.35
C PHE A 517 -12.07 18.76 11.20
N LEU A 518 -10.88 18.91 10.62
CA LEU A 518 -9.59 18.76 11.25
C LEU A 518 -8.62 19.73 10.60
N ILE A 519 -8.35 20.86 11.27
CA ILE A 519 -7.54 21.93 10.71
C ILE A 519 -6.36 22.27 11.61
N ARG A 520 -5.32 22.88 11.04
CA ARG A 520 -4.20 23.39 11.82
C ARG A 520 -4.47 24.80 12.27
N ALA A 521 -4.34 25.06 13.57
CA ALA A 521 -4.51 26.40 14.12
C ALA A 521 -3.44 27.37 13.58
N GLN A 522 -3.86 28.55 13.18
CA GLN A 522 -3.00 29.68 12.81
C GLN A 522 -2.90 30.69 13.93
N HIS A 523 -3.98 30.86 14.68
CA HIS A 523 -4.11 31.91 15.69
C HIS A 523 -4.06 31.35 17.11
N ASP A 524 -3.31 32.00 17.99
CA ASP A 524 -3.32 31.74 19.43
C ASP A 524 -4.58 32.39 20.06
N ARG A 525 -5.71 31.70 19.93
CA ARG A 525 -7.04 32.21 20.31
C ARG A 525 -7.23 32.25 21.83
N GLY A 526 -7.99 33.21 22.31
CA GLY A 526 -8.48 33.24 23.68
C GLY A 526 -9.49 32.13 23.94
N LEU A 527 -9.38 31.50 25.09
CA LEU A 527 -10.32 30.50 25.58
C LEU A 527 -11.22 31.07 26.67
N ASP A 528 -12.32 30.40 26.94
CA ASP A 528 -13.29 30.79 27.96
C ASP A 528 -12.68 30.84 29.38
N SER A 529 -11.64 30.03 29.62
CA SER A 529 -10.81 30.02 30.84
C SER A 529 -9.99 31.31 31.04
N GLY A 530 -9.94 32.19 30.04
CA GLY A 530 -9.03 33.36 30.03
C GLY A 530 -7.63 33.06 29.50
N ALA A 531 -7.27 31.80 29.37
CA ALA A 531 -5.97 31.38 28.83
C ALA A 531 -5.88 31.52 27.30
N LYS A 532 -4.65 31.49 26.78
CA LYS A 532 -4.38 31.36 25.36
C LYS A 532 -4.30 29.88 24.96
N LEU A 533 -4.65 29.57 23.73
CA LEU A 533 -4.78 28.18 23.23
C LEU A 533 -3.46 27.39 23.35
N TRP A 534 -2.34 27.95 22.94
CA TRP A 534 -1.05 27.26 22.97
C TRP A 534 -0.57 27.01 24.39
N ASP A 535 -0.65 28.04 25.23
CA ASP A 535 -0.28 27.93 26.64
C ASP A 535 -1.15 26.89 27.34
N TYR A 536 -2.47 26.95 27.15
CA TYR A 536 -3.40 25.99 27.75
C TYR A 536 -3.10 24.54 27.35
N LEU A 537 -2.78 24.28 26.07
CA LEU A 537 -2.49 22.93 25.58
C LEU A 537 -1.13 22.41 26.08
N SER A 538 -0.14 23.28 26.20
CA SER A 538 1.19 22.92 26.70
C SER A 538 1.16 22.40 28.14
N HIS A 539 0.23 22.89 28.95
CA HIS A 539 0.01 22.50 30.34
C HIS A 539 -0.91 21.26 30.50
N GLN A 540 -1.54 20.77 29.44
CA GLN A 540 -2.33 19.55 29.52
C GLN A 540 -1.43 18.33 29.76
N PRO A 541 -1.90 17.30 30.52
CA PRO A 541 -1.14 16.08 30.73
C PRO A 541 -0.82 15.41 29.38
N CYS A 542 0.40 14.86 29.27
CA CYS A 542 0.75 14.05 28.10
C CYS A 542 -0.06 12.77 28.12
N GLY A 543 -0.97 12.63 27.16
CA GLY A 543 -1.82 11.45 27.01
C GLY A 543 -1.10 10.25 26.38
N GLY A 544 0.12 10.46 25.86
CA GLY A 544 0.96 9.42 25.24
C GLY A 544 1.75 9.91 24.05
N THR A 545 2.48 9.00 23.41
CA THR A 545 3.34 9.30 22.27
C THR A 545 2.94 8.54 21.00
N MET A 546 3.39 9.01 19.85
CA MET A 546 3.31 8.28 18.59
C MET A 546 4.56 8.52 17.74
N GLN A 547 4.93 7.52 16.93
CA GLN A 547 5.95 7.67 15.91
C GLN A 547 5.32 8.04 14.57
N VAL A 548 5.95 8.96 13.86
CA VAL A 548 5.58 9.38 12.51
C VAL A 548 6.80 9.31 11.60
N GLU A 549 6.59 8.81 10.39
CA GLU A 549 7.59 8.81 9.33
C GLU A 549 7.50 10.13 8.56
N ILE A 550 8.59 10.89 8.56
CA ILE A 550 8.70 12.13 7.80
C ILE A 550 9.38 11.79 6.48
N PRO A 551 8.69 11.95 5.34
CA PRO A 551 9.28 11.64 4.05
C PRO A 551 10.43 12.60 3.72
N ARG A 552 11.36 12.13 2.89
CA ARG A 552 12.42 12.95 2.31
C ARG A 552 11.80 14.08 1.47
N ASN A 553 12.31 15.29 1.62
CA ASN A 553 12.08 16.37 0.68
C ASN A 553 13.44 16.92 0.14
N ARG A 554 13.39 17.98 -0.71
CA ARG A 554 14.60 18.56 -1.31
C ARG A 554 15.62 19.00 -0.25
N ASN A 555 15.15 19.47 0.92
CA ASN A 555 15.97 20.14 1.93
C ASN A 555 16.23 19.27 3.17
N ARG A 556 15.61 18.08 3.29
CA ARG A 556 15.79 17.21 4.45
C ARG A 556 15.71 15.72 4.09
N PRO A 557 16.51 14.84 4.73
CA PRO A 557 16.40 13.38 4.60
C PRO A 557 15.11 12.87 5.23
N ALA A 558 14.68 11.66 4.84
CA ALA A 558 13.61 10.95 5.54
C ALA A 558 14.05 10.63 6.97
N ARG A 559 13.17 10.81 7.94
CA ARG A 559 13.42 10.47 9.35
C ARG A 559 12.15 10.01 10.07
N ALA A 560 12.31 9.28 11.14
CA ALA A 560 11.25 9.05 12.11
C ALA A 560 11.28 10.14 13.19
N ALA A 561 10.11 10.57 13.65
CA ALA A 561 9.96 11.49 14.76
C ALA A 561 9.00 10.91 15.80
N THR A 562 9.27 11.16 17.08
CA THR A 562 8.37 10.80 18.17
C THR A 562 7.63 12.05 18.62
N LEU A 563 6.30 12.03 18.50
CA LEU A 563 5.43 13.13 18.90
C LEU A 563 4.77 12.80 20.25
N GLU A 564 4.80 13.75 21.20
CA GLU A 564 3.94 13.75 22.37
C GLU A 564 2.57 14.31 22.00
N LEU A 565 1.52 13.70 22.52
CA LEU A 565 0.15 14.09 22.26
C LEU A 565 -0.52 14.60 23.53
N ARG A 566 -1.08 15.81 23.46
CA ARG A 566 -1.87 16.46 24.51
C ARG A 566 -3.17 16.93 23.89
N TRP A 567 -4.29 16.76 24.55
CA TRP A 567 -5.58 17.21 24.02
C TRP A 567 -6.52 17.65 25.14
N ALA A 568 -7.41 18.56 24.80
CA ALA A 568 -8.46 19.03 25.67
C ALA A 568 -9.72 19.45 24.90
N LYS A 569 -10.86 19.35 25.56
CA LYS A 569 -12.06 20.07 25.13
C LYS A 569 -11.87 21.55 25.46
N ILE A 570 -12.11 22.42 24.51
CA ILE A 570 -11.92 23.86 24.63
C ILE A 570 -13.18 24.61 24.22
N GLN A 571 -13.25 25.88 24.60
CA GLN A 571 -14.25 26.81 24.16
C GLN A 571 -13.56 28.08 23.67
N ILE A 572 -13.57 28.28 22.35
CA ILE A 572 -12.93 29.43 21.71
C ILE A 572 -13.81 30.67 21.90
N GLN A 573 -13.22 31.77 22.35
CA GLN A 573 -13.88 33.07 22.40
C GLN A 573 -13.81 33.76 21.04
N PRO A 574 -14.92 34.42 20.61
CA PRO A 574 -14.89 35.27 19.43
C PRO A 574 -13.94 36.48 19.64
N PRO A 575 -13.30 36.98 18.58
CA PRO A 575 -12.45 38.18 18.68
C PRO A 575 -13.28 39.40 19.13
N ARG A 576 -12.68 40.24 19.99
CA ARG A 576 -13.36 41.38 20.62
C ARG A 576 -13.48 42.61 19.75
N VAL A 577 -12.67 42.74 18.69
CA VAL A 577 -12.53 43.95 17.89
C VAL A 577 -12.76 43.67 16.41
N GLY A 578 -13.58 44.53 15.75
CA GLY A 578 -13.70 44.57 14.30
C GLY A 578 -14.66 43.57 13.67
N CYS A 579 -15.45 42.85 14.47
CA CYS A 579 -16.36 41.83 13.92
C CYS A 579 -17.80 42.33 13.83
N LYS A 580 -18.34 42.43 12.60
CA LYS A 580 -19.76 42.65 12.34
C LYS A 580 -20.62 41.40 12.60
N ASN A 581 -19.96 40.24 12.76
CA ASN A 581 -20.63 38.94 12.99
C ASN A 581 -20.72 38.64 14.48
N SER A 582 -21.88 38.30 14.97
CA SER A 582 -22.12 37.86 16.34
C SER A 582 -21.87 36.36 16.47
N TRP A 583 -20.61 35.94 16.31
CA TRP A 583 -20.25 34.54 16.55
C TRP A 583 -20.44 34.21 18.04
N GLY A 584 -21.06 33.07 18.31
CA GLY A 584 -21.10 32.48 19.64
C GLY A 584 -19.76 31.88 20.04
N ARG A 585 -19.66 31.44 21.31
CA ARG A 585 -18.55 30.62 21.79
C ARG A 585 -18.56 29.29 21.07
N GLN A 586 -17.38 28.82 20.59
CA GLN A 586 -17.29 27.61 19.77
C GLN A 586 -16.69 26.45 20.58
N PRO A 587 -17.50 25.41 20.92
CA PRO A 587 -17.02 24.22 21.61
C PRO A 587 -16.28 23.31 20.64
N LEU A 588 -14.99 23.14 20.86
CA LEU A 588 -14.12 22.34 20.02
C LEU A 588 -13.24 21.39 20.85
N TRP A 589 -12.54 20.51 20.17
CA TRP A 589 -11.41 19.76 20.70
C TRP A 589 -10.11 20.29 20.08
N ALA A 590 -9.10 20.47 20.91
CA ALA A 590 -7.78 20.84 20.47
C ALA A 590 -6.79 19.72 20.79
N LEU A 591 -5.86 19.49 19.87
CA LEU A 591 -4.83 18.45 19.95
C LEU A 591 -3.47 19.05 19.60
N LEU A 592 -2.54 19.04 20.56
CA LEU A 592 -1.15 19.38 20.35
C LEU A 592 -0.37 18.08 20.08
N ALA A 593 0.35 18.06 18.97
CA ALA A 593 1.31 17.03 18.62
C ALA A 593 2.69 17.69 18.48
N SER A 594 3.57 17.51 19.46
CA SER A 594 4.88 18.16 19.53
C SER A 594 6.01 17.12 19.56
N GLU A 595 7.08 17.41 18.81
CA GLU A 595 8.24 16.52 18.76
C GLU A 595 9.11 16.68 19.99
N ARG A 596 9.34 15.57 20.71
CA ARG A 596 10.04 15.57 21.99
C ARG A 596 11.54 15.83 21.87
N HIS A 597 12.19 15.22 20.88
CA HIS A 597 13.64 15.25 20.69
C HIS A 597 13.97 15.48 19.21
N PRO A 598 13.85 16.71 18.71
CA PRO A 598 14.23 17.00 17.33
C PRO A 598 15.76 16.87 17.15
N PRO A 599 16.24 16.42 16.00
CA PRO A 599 17.66 16.44 15.69
C PRO A 599 18.24 17.86 15.76
N LYS A 600 19.50 17.99 16.16
CA LYS A 600 20.18 19.29 16.28
C LYS A 600 20.11 20.06 14.94
N GLY A 601 19.63 21.29 14.98
CA GLY A 601 19.51 22.18 13.81
C GLY A 601 18.29 21.89 12.94
N VAL A 602 17.35 21.05 13.38
CA VAL A 602 16.08 20.79 12.70
C VAL A 602 14.95 21.38 13.52
N GLU A 603 14.07 22.14 12.88
CA GLU A 603 12.87 22.65 13.52
C GLU A 603 11.99 21.48 14.00
N PRO A 604 11.50 21.51 15.26
CA PRO A 604 10.61 20.48 15.78
C PRO A 604 9.28 20.48 15.04
N ILE A 605 8.66 19.32 14.94
CA ILE A 605 7.28 19.24 14.48
C ILE A 605 6.38 19.71 15.61
N GLU A 606 5.57 20.72 15.32
CA GLU A 606 4.54 21.19 16.22
C GLU A 606 3.26 21.47 15.46
N TRP A 607 2.24 20.69 15.78
CA TRP A 607 0.91 20.81 15.20
C TRP A 607 -0.11 21.04 16.32
N VAL A 608 -0.75 22.19 16.29
CA VAL A 608 -1.97 22.45 17.05
C VAL A 608 -3.15 22.23 16.10
N LEU A 609 -3.92 21.18 16.34
CA LEU A 609 -5.05 20.79 15.50
C LEU A 609 -6.36 21.11 16.22
N LEU A 610 -7.31 21.68 15.50
CA LEU A 610 -8.65 21.99 15.97
C LEU A 610 -9.66 21.12 15.24
N THR A 611 -10.67 20.61 15.96
CA THR A 611 -11.69 19.72 15.40
C THR A 611 -12.99 19.75 16.22
N ASN A 612 -14.11 19.49 15.57
CA ASN A 612 -15.36 19.15 16.22
C ASN A 612 -15.50 17.64 16.52
N TRP A 613 -14.51 16.82 16.16
CA TRP A 613 -14.45 15.40 16.50
C TRP A 613 -14.05 15.23 17.98
N LYS A 614 -14.84 14.47 18.77
CA LYS A 614 -14.51 14.18 20.18
C LYS A 614 -13.21 13.38 20.30
N ILE A 615 -12.29 13.84 21.15
CA ILE A 615 -11.03 13.16 21.47
C ILE A 615 -11.14 12.59 22.88
N ASP A 616 -11.54 11.34 22.99
CA ASP A 616 -11.79 10.65 24.26
C ASP A 616 -10.65 9.68 24.65
N SER A 617 -9.69 9.44 23.77
CA SER A 617 -8.64 8.45 23.98
C SER A 617 -7.37 8.76 23.18
N LEU A 618 -6.24 8.22 23.64
CA LEU A 618 -4.97 8.23 22.89
C LEU A 618 -5.13 7.61 21.48
N LYS A 619 -5.98 6.59 21.36
CA LYS A 619 -6.28 5.94 20.06
C LYS A 619 -6.91 6.95 19.09
N THR A 620 -7.87 7.73 19.55
CA THR A 620 -8.52 8.79 18.76
C THR A 620 -7.52 9.89 18.41
N ALA A 621 -6.73 10.37 19.38
CA ALA A 621 -5.71 11.39 19.14
C ALA A 621 -4.69 10.95 18.08
N ARG A 622 -4.12 9.75 18.21
CA ARG A 622 -3.20 9.17 17.21
C ARG A 622 -3.82 9.04 15.82
N ARG A 623 -5.09 8.67 15.76
CA ARG A 623 -5.84 8.56 14.51
C ARG A 623 -5.99 9.90 13.80
N LEU A 624 -6.37 10.95 14.53
CA LEU A 624 -6.51 12.30 13.97
C LEU A 624 -5.18 12.86 13.47
N VAL A 625 -4.09 12.66 14.21
CA VAL A 625 -2.75 13.09 13.73
C VAL A 625 -2.35 12.37 12.44
N ARG A 626 -2.61 11.06 12.34
CA ARG A 626 -2.35 10.31 11.08
C ARG A 626 -3.19 10.84 9.94
N TRP A 627 -4.47 11.10 10.17
CA TRP A 627 -5.38 11.61 9.16
C TRP A 627 -5.01 13.02 8.70
N TYR A 628 -4.58 13.89 9.63
CA TYR A 628 -4.03 15.19 9.26
C TYR A 628 -2.80 15.05 8.34
N GLY A 629 -1.93 14.11 8.61
CA GLY A 629 -0.77 13.82 7.75
C GLY A 629 -1.16 13.42 6.31
N LEU A 630 -2.32 12.79 6.11
CA LEU A 630 -2.83 12.43 4.78
C LEU A 630 -3.24 13.66 3.95
N ARG A 631 -3.51 14.83 4.57
CA ARG A 631 -3.80 16.09 3.89
C ARG A 631 -2.74 16.42 2.82
N TRP A 632 -1.48 16.07 3.08
CA TRP A 632 -0.38 16.23 2.11
C TRP A 632 -0.66 15.58 0.74
N GLY A 633 -1.63 14.67 0.66
CA GLY A 633 -2.07 14.09 -0.61
C GLY A 633 -2.55 15.13 -1.63
N ILE A 634 -3.13 16.25 -1.18
CA ILE A 634 -3.60 17.33 -2.08
C ILE A 634 -2.42 18.08 -2.71
N GLU A 635 -1.33 18.30 -1.96
CA GLU A 635 -0.13 18.92 -2.47
C GLU A 635 0.58 18.03 -3.50
N CYS A 636 0.57 16.71 -3.28
CA CYS A 636 1.02 15.75 -4.30
C CYS A 636 0.16 15.81 -5.57
N TRP A 637 -1.16 15.97 -5.43
CA TRP A 637 -2.04 16.13 -6.57
C TRP A 637 -1.80 17.45 -7.31
N HIS A 638 -1.60 18.57 -6.60
CA HIS A 638 -1.20 19.84 -7.19
C HIS A 638 0.11 19.72 -7.96
N GLN A 639 1.08 18.98 -7.40
CA GLN A 639 2.34 18.72 -8.08
C GLN A 639 2.14 17.93 -9.38
N VAL A 640 1.33 16.87 -9.38
CA VAL A 640 1.01 16.13 -10.62
C VAL A 640 0.34 17.05 -11.64
N LEU A 641 -0.58 17.90 -11.21
CA LEU A 641 -1.27 18.84 -12.08
C LEU A 641 -0.29 19.85 -12.74
N LYS A 642 0.67 20.38 -11.98
CA LYS A 642 1.67 21.35 -12.48
C LYS A 642 2.81 20.70 -13.23
N ASP A 643 3.44 19.67 -12.66
CA ASP A 643 4.70 19.13 -13.18
C ASP A 643 4.46 18.07 -14.26
N VAL A 644 3.44 17.19 -14.10
CA VAL A 644 3.12 16.14 -15.06
C VAL A 644 2.16 16.65 -16.14
N CYS A 645 1.01 17.20 -15.74
CA CYS A 645 0.04 17.71 -16.72
C CYS A 645 0.45 19.06 -17.31
N ARG A 646 1.42 19.73 -16.71
CA ARG A 646 2.02 21.01 -17.19
C ARG A 646 0.97 22.07 -17.46
N VAL A 647 -0.03 22.22 -16.58
CA VAL A 647 -1.17 23.12 -16.79
C VAL A 647 -0.77 24.59 -16.96
N GLU A 648 0.34 25.01 -16.34
CA GLU A 648 0.86 26.38 -16.46
C GLU A 648 1.49 26.68 -17.82
N SER A 649 1.70 25.66 -18.68
CA SER A 649 2.15 25.84 -20.05
C SER A 649 1.02 26.04 -21.08
N ARG A 650 -0.25 26.05 -20.63
CA ARG A 650 -1.41 26.23 -21.52
C ARG A 650 -1.48 27.63 -22.08
N GLN A 651 -1.83 27.74 -23.36
CA GLN A 651 -1.94 29.02 -24.08
C GLN A 651 -3.37 29.16 -24.60
N MET A 652 -4.20 29.90 -23.88
CA MET A 652 -5.60 30.16 -24.20
C MET A 652 -5.87 31.68 -24.22
N LYS A 653 -6.92 32.08 -24.94
CA LYS A 653 -7.26 33.50 -25.10
C LYS A 653 -7.89 34.16 -23.87
N SER A 654 -8.47 33.34 -22.98
CA SER A 654 -9.21 33.86 -21.82
C SER A 654 -9.09 32.95 -20.60
N ALA A 655 -9.29 33.50 -19.41
CA ALA A 655 -9.33 32.79 -18.15
C ALA A 655 -10.42 31.69 -18.12
N PRO A 656 -11.64 31.88 -18.65
CA PRO A 656 -12.62 30.80 -18.77
C PRO A 656 -12.17 29.65 -19.66
N ALA A 657 -11.45 29.93 -20.75
CA ALA A 657 -10.88 28.89 -21.62
C ALA A 657 -9.78 28.10 -20.90
N LEU A 658 -8.91 28.78 -20.13
CA LEU A 658 -7.93 28.11 -19.27
C LEU A 658 -8.63 27.21 -18.24
N ALA A 659 -9.69 27.68 -17.58
CA ALA A 659 -10.48 26.88 -16.65
C ALA A 659 -11.09 25.64 -17.32
N ARG A 660 -11.66 25.76 -18.53
CA ARG A 660 -12.17 24.60 -19.28
C ARG A 660 -11.09 23.58 -19.62
N SER A 661 -9.91 24.05 -20.03
CA SER A 661 -8.77 23.13 -20.28
C SER A 661 -8.30 22.43 -18.99
N LEU A 662 -8.36 23.16 -17.86
CA LEU A 662 -7.98 22.64 -16.54
C LEU A 662 -8.87 21.47 -16.09
N ALA A 663 -10.16 21.47 -16.45
CA ALA A 663 -11.08 20.36 -16.12
C ALA A 663 -10.57 19.01 -16.64
N LEU A 664 -10.05 18.96 -17.86
CA LEU A 664 -9.43 17.75 -18.42
C LEU A 664 -8.21 17.31 -17.62
N ASP A 665 -7.29 18.25 -17.38
CA ASP A 665 -6.03 17.96 -16.70
C ASP A 665 -6.24 17.56 -15.22
N MET A 666 -7.30 18.04 -14.58
CA MET A 666 -7.67 17.65 -13.21
C MET A 666 -8.07 16.18 -13.10
N ILE A 667 -8.84 15.68 -14.06
CA ILE A 667 -9.22 14.25 -14.13
C ILE A 667 -7.99 13.39 -14.41
N VAL A 668 -7.14 13.80 -15.35
CA VAL A 668 -5.88 13.12 -15.65
C VAL A 668 -4.95 13.09 -14.44
N ALA A 669 -4.78 14.22 -13.74
CA ALA A 669 -3.93 14.31 -12.55
C ALA A 669 -4.42 13.40 -11.41
N TRP A 670 -5.76 13.29 -11.22
CA TRP A 670 -6.33 12.35 -10.28
C TRP A 670 -5.96 10.90 -10.64
N ARG A 671 -6.14 10.51 -11.92
CA ARG A 671 -5.85 9.14 -12.35
C ARG A 671 -4.36 8.80 -12.23
N VAL A 672 -3.47 9.72 -12.59
CA VAL A 672 -2.02 9.54 -12.40
C VAL A 672 -1.69 9.32 -10.92
N LEU A 673 -2.20 10.18 -10.03
CA LEU A 673 -1.98 10.03 -8.60
C LEU A 673 -2.57 8.73 -8.05
N LEU A 674 -3.77 8.33 -8.51
CA LEU A 674 -4.43 7.08 -8.16
C LEU A 674 -3.53 5.88 -8.48
N LEU A 675 -3.01 5.79 -9.70
CA LEU A 675 -2.14 4.69 -10.12
C LEU A 675 -0.83 4.65 -9.31
N CYS A 676 -0.21 5.80 -9.08
CA CYS A 676 1.00 5.91 -8.26
C CYS A 676 0.77 5.45 -6.81
N ARG A 677 -0.36 5.83 -6.21
CA ARG A 677 -0.68 5.47 -4.83
C ARG A 677 -1.12 4.02 -4.70
N LEU A 678 -1.92 3.50 -5.64
CA LEU A 678 -2.30 2.09 -5.68
C LEU A 678 -1.09 1.18 -5.82
N GLY A 679 -0.19 1.47 -6.75
CA GLY A 679 1.03 0.67 -6.94
C GLY A 679 1.94 0.67 -5.70
N LYS A 680 1.95 1.76 -4.93
CA LYS A 680 2.70 1.86 -3.67
C LYS A 680 2.02 1.16 -2.49
N ALA A 681 0.72 1.35 -2.33
CA ALA A 681 -0.06 0.78 -1.23
C ALA A 681 -0.36 -0.70 -1.43
N HIS A 682 -0.58 -1.12 -2.67
CA HIS A 682 -0.95 -2.47 -3.05
C HIS A 682 -0.05 -3.02 -4.16
N PRO A 683 1.25 -3.24 -3.92
CA PRO A 683 2.23 -3.66 -4.94
C PRO A 683 1.94 -5.05 -5.54
N HIS A 684 1.05 -5.83 -4.91
CA HIS A 684 0.63 -7.15 -5.40
C HIS A 684 -0.66 -7.10 -6.22
N LEU A 685 -1.22 -5.89 -6.42
CA LEU A 685 -2.41 -5.73 -7.24
C LEU A 685 -2.07 -6.06 -8.70
N PRO A 686 -2.85 -6.93 -9.37
CA PRO A 686 -2.60 -7.22 -10.77
C PRO A 686 -2.75 -5.97 -11.64
N ALA A 687 -1.74 -5.68 -12.42
CA ALA A 687 -1.76 -4.51 -13.32
C ALA A 687 -2.90 -4.58 -14.35
N SER A 688 -3.35 -5.79 -14.71
CA SER A 688 -4.52 -6.02 -15.59
C SER A 688 -5.86 -5.49 -15.05
N LEU A 689 -5.91 -5.09 -13.78
CA LEU A 689 -7.06 -4.39 -13.20
C LEU A 689 -7.09 -2.90 -13.55
N LEU A 690 -5.95 -2.35 -13.99
CA LEU A 690 -5.72 -0.92 -14.17
C LEU A 690 -5.32 -0.55 -15.60
N TYR A 691 -4.78 -1.50 -16.34
CA TYR A 691 -4.23 -1.29 -17.69
C TYR A 691 -4.82 -2.28 -18.70
N ALA A 692 -5.06 -1.81 -19.91
CA ALA A 692 -5.47 -2.67 -21.01
C ALA A 692 -4.35 -3.67 -21.40
N PRO A 693 -4.67 -4.80 -22.06
CA PRO A 693 -3.66 -5.77 -22.48
C PRO A 693 -2.55 -5.16 -23.32
N GLU A 694 -2.88 -4.21 -24.20
CA GLU A 694 -1.95 -3.50 -25.08
C GLU A 694 -1.01 -2.58 -24.26
N GLU A 695 -1.55 -1.86 -23.28
CA GLU A 695 -0.75 -1.03 -22.35
C GLU A 695 0.20 -1.90 -21.54
N LEU A 696 -0.26 -3.07 -21.08
CA LEU A 696 0.58 -4.02 -20.35
C LEU A 696 1.73 -4.56 -21.22
N ALA A 697 1.45 -4.87 -22.48
CA ALA A 697 2.49 -5.31 -23.42
C ALA A 697 3.56 -4.22 -23.62
N ILE A 698 3.17 -2.96 -23.73
CA ILE A 698 4.09 -1.82 -23.82
C ILE A 698 4.90 -1.68 -22.51
N LEU A 699 4.25 -1.76 -21.36
CA LEU A 699 4.93 -1.67 -20.06
C LEU A 699 5.95 -2.79 -19.85
N GLU A 700 5.67 -4.00 -20.33
CA GLU A 700 6.63 -5.12 -20.30
C GLU A 700 7.86 -4.86 -21.16
N VAL A 701 7.68 -4.30 -22.36
CA VAL A 701 8.79 -3.90 -23.25
C VAL A 701 9.64 -2.79 -22.60
N LEU A 702 9.00 -1.77 -22.04
CA LEU A 702 9.69 -0.68 -21.35
C LEU A 702 10.46 -1.19 -20.13
N LYS A 703 9.91 -2.13 -19.37
CA LYS A 703 10.58 -2.76 -18.23
C LYS A 703 11.82 -3.56 -18.66
N LYS A 704 11.74 -4.29 -19.77
CA LYS A 704 12.89 -5.01 -20.33
C LYS A 704 13.99 -4.02 -20.74
N ASN A 705 13.65 -2.93 -21.39
CA ASN A 705 14.61 -1.90 -21.82
C ASN A 705 15.19 -1.10 -20.65
N ALA A 706 14.45 -0.87 -19.57
CA ALA A 706 14.95 -0.23 -18.36
C ALA A 706 15.83 -1.14 -17.50
N SER A 707 15.85 -2.44 -17.77
CA SER A 707 16.67 -3.45 -17.07
C SER A 707 17.98 -3.77 -17.80
N VAL A 708 18.21 -3.18 -18.97
CA VAL A 708 19.45 -3.17 -19.74
C VAL A 708 20.19 -1.85 -19.47
#